data_e811f20e48f8ca69de126b61c3aa8498
#
_entry.id   e811f20e48f8ca69de126b61c3aa8498
#
_cell.length_a   1.000
_cell.length_b   1.000
_cell.length_c   1.000
_cell.angle_alpha   90.00
_cell.angle_beta   90.00
_cell.angle_gamma   90.00
#
_symmetry.space_group_name_H-M   'P 1'
#
loop_
_entity.id
_entity.type
_entity.pdbx_description
1 polymer ?
#
loop_
_entity_poly.entity_id
_entity_poly.type
_entity_poly.pdbx_seq_one_letter_code
_entity_poly.pdbx_strand_id
1 'polypeptide(L)'
;MKQFDSSLLHDKLKEYFGFSSFKGNQEAVIRNVLEGKDTFVLMPTGGGKSLCYQLPAMLMDGVAIVISPLIALMKNQVDAMRTFSAESGIAHFLNSSLNKTAVAQVRQDVLDGKTKLLYFAPESLTKEDNVAFLRKIKVSFYAIDEAHCISEWGHDFRPEYRRIRPIINEIGSAPLIALTATATPKVQLDIQKNLGMSDASVFKSSFNRPNLYYEIRPKHNVDHDIIRFIKQNEGKSGIIYCLSRKKVEELTELLVANGIRALAYHAGMDASTRAANQDDFLMERVEVIVATIAFGMGIDKPDVRYVIHYDIPKSLEGYYQETGRAGRDGGEGYCLTFYSYKDIQKLEKFMQGKPIAEQEIGKLLLLETVSYAESSMCRRKTLLHYFGEDYTEDNCGNCDNCRNPKPKVDARAALKMALEALRDIGDKFKADYLVNVLVGKTTALIKSYGHNKSKWFGAGAEHGARFWGAVLRQALILGLIDKNIENYGLISVNKKGEGYIALPFPVTVTLDHDYDEEEKESESVAPMGKGGAADEELFSMLKDLRKKVAKQHGLPPFVIFQDPSLEDMAVQYPITFEEMQNITGVGVGKARKFGEEFIRLIKAYVEEKEIIRPQDMIVKGVASKSGNKIFIIQSIDRKMDFEDIARAKDLDFDELLTEIEGIVNAGTKLDISYYLKEFMDEDKIEDIYLYFKEDAESDSLDAAIEELGADYTEEEIRLVRIKFMCEQGN
;
A
#
# COMPACT_ATOMS: atom_id res chain seq x y z
N MET A 1 -30.16 -25.16 -29.56
CA MET A 1 -29.03 -24.31 -29.13
C MET A 1 -28.25 -23.89 -30.36
N LYS A 2 -28.07 -22.60 -30.61
CA LYS A 2 -27.15 -22.13 -31.66
C LYS A 2 -25.74 -22.60 -31.26
N GLN A 3 -25.11 -23.37 -32.14
CA GLN A 3 -23.74 -23.82 -31.89
C GLN A 3 -22.80 -22.63 -32.16
N PHE A 4 -22.27 -22.01 -31.13
CA PHE A 4 -21.29 -20.93 -31.26
C PHE A 4 -19.90 -21.57 -31.44
N ASP A 5 -19.46 -21.70 -32.69
CA ASP A 5 -18.09 -22.15 -32.96
C ASP A 5 -17.05 -21.04 -32.71
N SER A 6 -15.76 -21.39 -32.68
CA SER A 6 -14.70 -20.45 -32.40
C SER A 6 -14.60 -19.35 -33.45
N SER A 7 -14.81 -19.67 -34.73
CA SER A 7 -14.76 -18.71 -35.83
C SER A 7 -15.80 -17.61 -35.64
N LEU A 8 -17.03 -18.00 -35.35
CA LEU A 8 -18.13 -17.05 -35.12
C LEU A 8 -17.86 -16.13 -33.93
N LEU A 9 -17.27 -16.68 -32.84
CA LEU A 9 -16.91 -15.84 -31.65
C LEU A 9 -15.82 -14.84 -31.96
N HIS A 10 -14.81 -15.20 -32.75
CA HIS A 10 -13.75 -14.29 -33.20
C HIS A 10 -14.30 -13.21 -34.14
N ASP A 11 -15.20 -13.57 -35.08
CA ASP A 11 -15.84 -12.64 -35.97
C ASP A 11 -16.67 -11.61 -35.18
N LYS A 12 -17.44 -12.08 -34.18
CA LYS A 12 -18.27 -11.22 -33.33
C LYS A 12 -17.44 -10.35 -32.36
N LEU A 13 -16.32 -10.88 -31.86
CA LEU A 13 -15.34 -10.09 -31.09
C LEU A 13 -14.81 -8.92 -31.92
N LYS A 14 -14.43 -9.18 -33.17
CA LYS A 14 -13.93 -8.16 -34.08
C LYS A 14 -15.03 -7.17 -34.48
N GLU A 15 -16.24 -7.65 -34.75
CA GLU A 15 -17.38 -6.82 -35.15
C GLU A 15 -17.79 -5.84 -34.03
N TYR A 16 -17.98 -6.34 -32.80
CA TYR A 16 -18.49 -5.52 -31.70
C TYR A 16 -17.43 -4.75 -30.93
N PHE A 17 -16.19 -5.28 -30.79
CA PHE A 17 -15.17 -4.69 -29.94
C PHE A 17 -13.86 -4.34 -30.65
N GLY A 18 -13.72 -4.69 -31.93
CA GLY A 18 -12.53 -4.40 -32.71
C GLY A 18 -11.31 -5.27 -32.40
N PHE A 19 -11.43 -6.24 -31.50
CA PHE A 19 -10.32 -7.13 -31.11
C PHE A 19 -10.21 -8.32 -32.05
N SER A 20 -8.98 -8.69 -32.43
CA SER A 20 -8.72 -9.82 -33.31
C SER A 20 -8.60 -11.17 -32.58
N SER A 21 -8.37 -11.16 -31.27
CA SER A 21 -8.17 -12.38 -30.48
C SER A 21 -8.60 -12.20 -29.04
N PHE A 22 -8.99 -13.30 -28.40
CA PHE A 22 -9.28 -13.35 -26.97
C PHE A 22 -8.00 -13.42 -26.15
N LYS A 23 -8.02 -12.90 -24.93
CA LYS A 23 -6.91 -12.99 -23.97
C LYS A 23 -7.15 -14.15 -23.00
N GLY A 24 -6.14 -14.99 -22.79
CA GLY A 24 -6.20 -16.08 -21.81
C GLY A 24 -7.47 -16.95 -21.93
N ASN A 25 -8.24 -17.06 -20.85
CA ASN A 25 -9.41 -17.93 -20.77
C ASN A 25 -10.72 -17.27 -21.25
N GLN A 26 -10.69 -16.05 -21.81
CA GLN A 26 -11.91 -15.30 -22.17
C GLN A 26 -12.85 -16.09 -23.09
N GLU A 27 -12.34 -16.74 -24.16
CA GLU A 27 -13.17 -17.53 -25.08
C GLU A 27 -13.86 -18.68 -24.38
N ALA A 28 -13.16 -19.42 -23.53
CA ALA A 28 -13.71 -20.54 -22.78
C ALA A 28 -14.80 -20.09 -21.80
N VAL A 29 -14.60 -18.95 -21.12
CA VAL A 29 -15.59 -18.33 -20.23
C VAL A 29 -16.85 -17.94 -21.02
N ILE A 30 -16.68 -17.20 -22.12
CA ILE A 30 -17.77 -16.73 -22.97
C ILE A 30 -18.60 -17.91 -23.49
N ARG A 31 -17.94 -18.95 -23.96
CA ARG A 31 -18.56 -20.17 -24.44
C ARG A 31 -19.40 -20.85 -23.35
N ASN A 32 -18.87 -20.96 -22.14
CA ASN A 32 -19.55 -21.55 -21.00
C ASN A 32 -20.85 -20.79 -20.64
N VAL A 33 -20.78 -19.43 -20.67
CA VAL A 33 -21.96 -18.57 -20.44
C VAL A 33 -23.02 -18.76 -21.57
N LEU A 34 -22.57 -18.81 -22.83
CA LEU A 34 -23.46 -19.04 -23.99
C LEU A 34 -24.12 -20.41 -23.98
N GLU A 35 -23.50 -21.41 -23.36
CA GLU A 35 -24.05 -22.73 -23.12
C GLU A 35 -25.09 -22.77 -21.99
N GLY A 36 -25.31 -21.64 -21.30
CA GLY A 36 -26.27 -21.53 -20.22
C GLY A 36 -25.79 -22.12 -18.88
N LYS A 37 -24.47 -22.20 -18.66
CA LYS A 37 -23.88 -22.78 -17.46
C LYS A 37 -23.44 -21.69 -16.48
N ASP A 38 -23.59 -21.97 -15.18
CA ASP A 38 -23.06 -21.12 -14.13
C ASP A 38 -21.52 -21.08 -14.22
N THR A 39 -20.95 -19.88 -14.09
CA THR A 39 -19.57 -19.60 -14.40
C THR A 39 -18.93 -18.77 -13.30
N PHE A 40 -17.84 -19.24 -12.69
CA PHE A 40 -17.04 -18.45 -11.76
C PHE A 40 -15.72 -18.08 -12.39
N VAL A 41 -15.42 -16.77 -12.44
CA VAL A 41 -14.24 -16.22 -13.11
C VAL A 41 -13.34 -15.51 -12.12
N LEU A 42 -12.12 -15.99 -12.00
CA LEU A 42 -11.06 -15.35 -11.25
C LEU A 42 -9.99 -14.86 -12.25
N MET A 43 -9.96 -13.55 -12.47
CA MET A 43 -9.12 -12.95 -13.51
C MET A 43 -8.55 -11.63 -13.00
N PRO A 44 -7.22 -11.38 -13.08
CA PRO A 44 -6.58 -10.19 -12.54
C PRO A 44 -7.14 -8.90 -13.14
N THR A 45 -6.88 -7.77 -12.48
CA THR A 45 -7.17 -6.45 -13.02
C THR A 45 -6.42 -6.26 -14.34
N GLY A 46 -7.09 -5.70 -15.36
CA GLY A 46 -6.55 -5.61 -16.72
C GLY A 46 -6.68 -6.88 -17.58
N GLY A 47 -7.16 -7.98 -17.02
CA GLY A 47 -7.40 -9.24 -17.75
C GLY A 47 -8.60 -9.22 -18.69
N GLY A 48 -9.40 -8.14 -18.70
CA GLY A 48 -10.56 -7.99 -19.58
C GLY A 48 -11.80 -8.75 -19.10
N LYS A 49 -12.06 -8.78 -17.79
CA LYS A 49 -13.25 -9.41 -17.17
C LYS A 49 -14.57 -8.99 -17.79
N SER A 50 -14.72 -7.71 -18.10
CA SER A 50 -15.99 -7.17 -18.62
C SER A 50 -16.40 -7.80 -19.94
N LEU A 51 -15.44 -8.11 -20.82
CA LEU A 51 -15.70 -8.78 -22.10
C LEU A 51 -16.37 -10.16 -21.90
N CYS A 52 -16.06 -10.85 -20.78
CA CYS A 52 -16.60 -12.18 -20.48
C CYS A 52 -18.12 -12.19 -20.29
N TYR A 53 -18.74 -11.06 -19.96
CA TYR A 53 -20.20 -10.93 -19.92
C TYR A 53 -20.76 -9.99 -20.99
N GLN A 54 -19.98 -9.02 -21.48
CA GLN A 54 -20.44 -8.10 -22.52
C GLN A 54 -20.70 -8.80 -23.86
N LEU A 55 -19.76 -9.62 -24.33
CA LEU A 55 -19.94 -10.32 -25.61
C LEU A 55 -21.10 -11.35 -25.57
N PRO A 56 -21.24 -12.19 -24.53
CA PRO A 56 -22.43 -13.04 -24.42
C PRO A 56 -23.73 -12.24 -24.39
N ALA A 57 -23.78 -11.11 -23.70
CA ALA A 57 -24.99 -10.27 -23.66
C ALA A 57 -25.41 -9.79 -25.06
N MET A 58 -24.46 -9.48 -25.93
CA MET A 58 -24.72 -9.07 -27.31
C MET A 58 -25.26 -10.21 -28.17
N LEU A 59 -24.90 -11.46 -27.85
CA LEU A 59 -25.23 -12.66 -28.66
C LEU A 59 -26.47 -13.38 -28.19
N MET A 60 -26.89 -13.25 -26.94
CA MET A 60 -28.02 -13.92 -26.34
C MET A 60 -29.32 -13.11 -26.50
N ASP A 61 -30.43 -13.83 -26.56
CA ASP A 61 -31.76 -13.22 -26.51
C ASP A 61 -32.13 -12.80 -25.08
N GLY A 62 -32.64 -11.58 -24.93
CA GLY A 62 -33.00 -10.99 -23.64
C GLY A 62 -31.97 -9.97 -23.19
N VAL A 63 -31.99 -9.63 -21.91
CA VAL A 63 -31.19 -8.63 -21.26
C VAL A 63 -30.29 -9.26 -20.20
N ALA A 64 -28.99 -9.02 -20.23
CA ALA A 64 -28.10 -9.41 -19.16
C ALA A 64 -28.20 -8.40 -18.00
N ILE A 65 -28.41 -8.89 -16.79
CA ILE A 65 -28.48 -8.09 -15.58
C ILE A 65 -27.12 -8.10 -14.93
N VAL A 66 -26.46 -6.94 -14.89
CA VAL A 66 -25.11 -6.79 -14.31
C VAL A 66 -25.20 -6.10 -12.95
N ILE A 67 -24.75 -6.77 -11.90
CA ILE A 67 -24.71 -6.23 -10.55
C ILE A 67 -23.28 -5.77 -10.27
N SER A 68 -23.12 -4.49 -9.98
CA SER A 68 -21.81 -3.85 -9.77
C SER A 68 -21.84 -2.89 -8.57
N PRO A 69 -20.77 -2.80 -7.76
CA PRO A 69 -20.82 -2.12 -6.47
C PRO A 69 -20.77 -0.58 -6.55
N LEU A 70 -20.39 -0.01 -7.68
CA LEU A 70 -20.12 1.43 -7.80
C LEU A 70 -20.79 2.08 -9.00
N ILE A 71 -21.45 3.22 -8.74
CA ILE A 71 -22.15 4.01 -9.76
C ILE A 71 -21.17 4.49 -10.85
N ALA A 72 -19.97 4.95 -10.45
CA ALA A 72 -18.96 5.41 -11.40
C ALA A 72 -18.48 4.28 -12.34
N LEU A 73 -18.28 3.07 -11.81
CA LEU A 73 -17.90 1.91 -12.60
C LEU A 73 -18.98 1.55 -13.62
N MET A 74 -20.25 1.52 -13.18
CA MET A 74 -21.38 1.25 -14.06
C MET A 74 -21.48 2.28 -15.18
N LYS A 75 -21.30 3.59 -14.87
CA LYS A 75 -21.30 4.65 -15.86
C LYS A 75 -20.22 4.42 -16.90
N ASN A 76 -18.98 4.19 -16.48
CA ASN A 76 -17.85 3.95 -17.40
C ASN A 76 -18.10 2.73 -18.31
N GLN A 77 -18.65 1.64 -17.76
CA GLN A 77 -18.97 0.44 -18.53
C GLN A 77 -20.09 0.68 -19.56
N VAL A 78 -21.14 1.43 -19.17
CA VAL A 78 -22.23 1.80 -20.08
C VAL A 78 -21.75 2.74 -21.18
N ASP A 79 -20.94 3.75 -20.84
CA ASP A 79 -20.39 4.71 -21.82
C ASP A 79 -19.46 3.98 -22.81
N ALA A 80 -18.61 3.05 -22.33
CA ALA A 80 -17.78 2.22 -23.19
C ALA A 80 -18.63 1.36 -24.15
N MET A 81 -19.68 0.69 -23.66
CA MET A 81 -20.57 -0.12 -24.51
C MET A 81 -21.28 0.71 -25.58
N ARG A 82 -21.71 1.93 -25.25
CA ARG A 82 -22.32 2.86 -26.21
C ARG A 82 -21.34 3.33 -27.27
N THR A 83 -20.05 3.39 -26.96
CA THR A 83 -19.01 3.73 -27.96
C THR A 83 -18.82 2.62 -28.99
N PHE A 84 -19.02 1.37 -28.61
CA PHE A 84 -18.89 0.21 -29.49
C PHE A 84 -20.18 -0.07 -30.33
N SER A 85 -21.28 0.61 -30.06
CA SER A 85 -22.56 0.41 -30.74
C SER A 85 -23.07 1.69 -31.39
N ALA A 86 -23.69 1.56 -32.56
CA ALA A 86 -24.44 2.66 -33.18
C ALA A 86 -25.76 2.97 -32.42
N GLU A 87 -26.23 2.07 -31.56
CA GLU A 87 -27.48 2.21 -30.81
C GLU A 87 -27.19 2.70 -29.40
N SER A 88 -27.67 3.90 -29.06
CA SER A 88 -27.48 4.51 -27.74
C SER A 88 -28.18 3.76 -26.59
N GLY A 89 -29.18 2.92 -26.90
CA GLY A 89 -29.96 2.14 -25.94
C GLY A 89 -29.40 0.77 -25.58
N ILE A 90 -28.23 0.36 -26.13
CA ILE A 90 -27.66 -0.98 -25.98
C ILE A 90 -27.30 -1.33 -24.52
N ALA A 91 -26.89 -0.32 -23.74
CA ALA A 91 -26.54 -0.47 -22.33
C ALA A 91 -27.10 0.68 -21.50
N HIS A 92 -27.65 0.35 -20.34
CA HIS A 92 -28.18 1.30 -19.37
C HIS A 92 -27.79 0.91 -17.93
N PHE A 93 -27.92 1.84 -17.01
CA PHE A 93 -27.89 1.56 -15.57
C PHE A 93 -29.14 2.08 -14.88
N LEU A 94 -29.55 1.42 -13.79
CA LEU A 94 -30.60 1.87 -12.89
C LEU A 94 -30.06 2.03 -11.48
N ASN A 95 -29.88 3.26 -11.05
CA ASN A 95 -29.40 3.62 -9.72
C ASN A 95 -30.06 4.90 -9.19
N SER A 96 -29.67 5.35 -8.00
CA SER A 96 -30.25 6.50 -7.32
C SER A 96 -29.93 7.86 -7.95
N SER A 97 -29.01 7.92 -8.92
CA SER A 97 -28.64 9.19 -9.57
C SER A 97 -29.58 9.58 -10.72
N LEU A 98 -30.43 8.66 -11.19
CA LEU A 98 -31.36 8.93 -12.30
C LEU A 98 -32.65 9.60 -11.82
N ASN A 99 -33.11 10.58 -12.58
CA ASN A 99 -34.44 11.15 -12.42
C ASN A 99 -35.55 10.23 -12.96
N LYS A 100 -36.82 10.52 -12.61
CA LYS A 100 -37.97 9.68 -12.99
C LYS A 100 -38.12 9.52 -14.50
N THR A 101 -37.86 10.56 -15.27
CA THR A 101 -37.96 10.53 -16.73
C THR A 101 -36.91 9.60 -17.32
N ALA A 102 -35.67 9.68 -16.87
CA ALA A 102 -34.59 8.80 -17.31
C ALA A 102 -34.87 7.32 -16.94
N VAL A 103 -35.39 7.06 -15.73
CA VAL A 103 -35.82 5.71 -15.33
C VAL A 103 -36.91 5.15 -16.26
N ALA A 104 -37.91 5.98 -16.59
CA ALA A 104 -38.99 5.57 -17.52
C ALA A 104 -38.43 5.26 -18.92
N GLN A 105 -37.54 6.07 -19.45
CA GLN A 105 -36.88 5.83 -20.74
C GLN A 105 -36.06 4.52 -20.73
N VAL A 106 -35.25 4.27 -19.68
CA VAL A 106 -34.51 3.01 -19.56
C VAL A 106 -35.43 1.81 -19.55
N ARG A 107 -36.53 1.86 -18.79
CA ARG A 107 -37.51 0.77 -18.76
C ARG A 107 -38.17 0.53 -20.12
N GLN A 108 -38.47 1.60 -20.86
CA GLN A 108 -39.04 1.49 -22.19
C GLN A 108 -38.06 0.86 -23.18
N ASP A 109 -36.79 1.29 -23.19
CA ASP A 109 -35.77 0.72 -24.09
C ASP A 109 -35.52 -0.76 -23.80
N VAL A 110 -35.61 -1.18 -22.53
CA VAL A 110 -35.55 -2.61 -22.15
C VAL A 110 -36.76 -3.38 -22.69
N LEU A 111 -37.98 -2.84 -22.56
CA LEU A 111 -39.22 -3.48 -23.06
C LEU A 111 -39.25 -3.54 -24.59
N ASP A 112 -38.68 -2.55 -25.26
CA ASP A 112 -38.54 -2.50 -26.72
C ASP A 112 -37.45 -3.44 -27.25
N GLY A 113 -36.71 -4.13 -26.36
CA GLY A 113 -35.65 -5.07 -26.72
C GLY A 113 -34.34 -4.40 -27.23
N LYS A 114 -34.22 -3.10 -27.11
CA LYS A 114 -32.99 -2.34 -27.49
C LYS A 114 -31.84 -2.59 -26.56
N THR A 115 -32.12 -2.81 -25.26
CA THR A 115 -31.11 -2.94 -24.20
C THR A 115 -30.62 -4.39 -24.13
N LYS A 116 -29.30 -4.57 -24.16
CA LYS A 116 -28.63 -5.87 -23.98
C LYS A 116 -27.97 -6.00 -22.58
N LEU A 117 -27.57 -4.90 -22.00
CA LEU A 117 -26.91 -4.84 -20.69
C LEU A 117 -27.62 -3.83 -19.80
N LEU A 118 -28.10 -4.27 -18.65
CA LEU A 118 -28.73 -3.41 -17.65
C LEU A 118 -27.99 -3.55 -16.31
N TYR A 119 -27.34 -2.47 -15.90
CA TYR A 119 -26.53 -2.43 -14.69
C TYR A 119 -27.33 -1.98 -13.47
N PHE A 120 -27.12 -2.64 -12.34
CA PHE A 120 -27.71 -2.32 -11.05
C PHE A 120 -26.65 -2.20 -9.95
N ALA A 121 -26.82 -1.24 -9.06
CA ALA A 121 -26.22 -1.32 -7.74
C ALA A 121 -27.01 -2.34 -6.89
N PRO A 122 -26.36 -3.10 -5.98
CA PRO A 122 -27.04 -4.09 -5.14
C PRO A 122 -28.24 -3.53 -4.39
N GLU A 123 -28.13 -2.31 -3.84
CA GLU A 123 -29.19 -1.61 -3.11
C GLU A 123 -30.38 -1.24 -4.02
N SER A 124 -30.11 -1.01 -5.30
CA SER A 124 -31.16 -0.70 -6.28
C SER A 124 -31.88 -1.96 -6.75
N LEU A 125 -31.16 -3.08 -6.84
CA LEU A 125 -31.76 -4.37 -7.21
C LEU A 125 -32.79 -4.84 -6.18
N THR A 126 -32.58 -4.53 -4.89
CA THR A 126 -33.48 -4.93 -3.79
C THR A 126 -34.82 -4.17 -3.76
N LYS A 127 -34.99 -3.11 -4.55
CA LYS A 127 -36.24 -2.31 -4.57
C LYS A 127 -37.34 -3.11 -5.24
N GLU A 128 -38.50 -3.21 -4.57
CA GLU A 128 -39.65 -3.96 -5.00
C GLU A 128 -40.11 -3.61 -6.45
N ASP A 129 -40.13 -2.31 -6.79
CA ASP A 129 -40.44 -1.83 -8.15
C ASP A 129 -39.50 -2.37 -9.22
N ASN A 130 -38.21 -2.54 -8.90
CA ASN A 130 -37.23 -3.08 -9.83
C ASN A 130 -37.38 -4.60 -9.95
N VAL A 131 -37.60 -5.31 -8.85
CA VAL A 131 -37.88 -6.76 -8.86
C VAL A 131 -39.13 -7.03 -9.69
N ALA A 132 -40.21 -6.27 -9.46
CA ALA A 132 -41.46 -6.40 -10.21
C ALA A 132 -41.30 -6.11 -11.73
N PHE A 133 -40.42 -5.15 -12.07
CA PHE A 133 -40.08 -4.86 -13.46
C PHE A 133 -39.28 -6.01 -14.09
N LEU A 134 -38.25 -6.51 -13.41
CA LEU A 134 -37.37 -7.57 -13.91
C LEU A 134 -38.11 -8.89 -14.13
N ARG A 135 -39.17 -9.20 -13.36
CA ARG A 135 -40.03 -10.35 -13.59
C ARG A 135 -40.81 -10.32 -14.92
N LYS A 136 -40.95 -9.15 -15.53
CA LYS A 136 -41.72 -8.95 -16.79
C LYS A 136 -40.84 -9.07 -18.04
N ILE A 137 -39.55 -9.17 -17.91
CA ILE A 137 -38.60 -9.20 -19.01
C ILE A 137 -37.88 -10.54 -19.11
N LYS A 138 -37.35 -10.84 -20.29
CA LYS A 138 -36.49 -12.02 -20.49
C LYS A 138 -35.09 -11.71 -20.06
N VAL A 139 -34.65 -12.24 -18.91
CA VAL A 139 -33.26 -12.17 -18.46
C VAL A 139 -32.43 -13.24 -19.18
N SER A 140 -31.35 -12.85 -19.84
CA SER A 140 -30.44 -13.78 -20.53
C SER A 140 -29.52 -14.50 -19.54
N PHE A 141 -28.92 -13.75 -18.61
CA PHE A 141 -28.10 -14.22 -17.49
C PHE A 141 -27.90 -13.10 -16.48
N TYR A 142 -27.40 -13.45 -15.30
CA TYR A 142 -26.96 -12.50 -14.29
C TYR A 142 -25.42 -12.45 -14.25
N ALA A 143 -24.83 -11.26 -14.22
CA ALA A 143 -23.41 -11.06 -14.02
C ALA A 143 -23.16 -10.34 -12.69
N ILE A 144 -22.40 -10.97 -11.81
CA ILE A 144 -22.02 -10.39 -10.52
C ILE A 144 -20.57 -9.90 -10.64
N ASP A 145 -20.42 -8.62 -10.86
CA ASP A 145 -19.09 -7.99 -10.91
C ASP A 145 -18.60 -7.70 -9.50
N GLU A 146 -17.29 -7.72 -9.32
CA GLU A 146 -16.60 -7.61 -8.02
C GLU A 146 -17.22 -8.55 -6.96
N ALA A 147 -17.42 -9.82 -7.34
CA ALA A 147 -18.10 -10.80 -6.51
C ALA A 147 -17.46 -11.02 -5.12
N HIS A 148 -16.20 -10.62 -4.92
CA HIS A 148 -15.53 -10.67 -3.62
C HIS A 148 -16.24 -9.83 -2.55
N CYS A 149 -17.05 -8.83 -2.96
CA CYS A 149 -17.85 -8.02 -2.02
C CYS A 149 -18.88 -8.84 -1.23
N ILE A 150 -19.19 -10.08 -1.62
CA ILE A 150 -20.12 -10.95 -0.89
C ILE A 150 -19.52 -11.56 0.37
N SER A 151 -18.18 -11.62 0.45
CA SER A 151 -17.44 -12.32 1.50
C SER A 151 -17.04 -11.40 2.64
N GLU A 152 -17.36 -11.78 3.87
CA GLU A 152 -16.86 -11.10 5.09
C GLU A 152 -15.34 -11.20 5.24
N TRP A 153 -14.74 -12.19 4.59
CA TRP A 153 -13.29 -12.39 4.56
C TRP A 153 -12.59 -11.57 3.47
N GLY A 154 -13.37 -10.90 2.63
CA GLY A 154 -12.85 -10.00 1.59
C GLY A 154 -12.53 -8.61 2.15
N HIS A 155 -11.67 -7.91 1.46
CA HIS A 155 -11.22 -6.56 1.85
C HIS A 155 -12.28 -5.45 1.65
N ASP A 156 -13.35 -5.70 0.88
CA ASP A 156 -14.47 -4.77 0.61
C ASP A 156 -15.82 -5.50 0.76
N PHE A 157 -16.10 -6.00 1.97
CA PHE A 157 -17.36 -6.66 2.26
C PHE A 157 -18.53 -5.68 2.18
N ARG A 158 -19.60 -6.10 1.49
CA ARG A 158 -20.87 -5.36 1.35
C ARG A 158 -22.06 -6.28 1.65
N PRO A 159 -22.74 -6.05 2.77
CA PRO A 159 -23.86 -6.91 3.19
C PRO A 159 -24.95 -7.08 2.13
N GLU A 160 -25.16 -6.07 1.28
CA GLU A 160 -26.14 -6.06 0.20
C GLU A 160 -25.89 -7.17 -0.84
N TYR A 161 -24.61 -7.54 -1.05
CA TYR A 161 -24.26 -8.64 -1.97
C TYR A 161 -24.80 -10.00 -1.51
N ARG A 162 -24.98 -10.23 -0.22
CA ARG A 162 -25.59 -11.45 0.31
C ARG A 162 -27.07 -11.60 -0.02
N ARG A 163 -27.74 -10.50 -0.38
CA ARG A 163 -29.14 -10.49 -0.78
C ARG A 163 -29.34 -10.81 -2.25
N ILE A 164 -28.28 -10.83 -3.07
CA ILE A 164 -28.36 -11.01 -4.52
C ILE A 164 -28.99 -12.35 -4.88
N ARG A 165 -28.53 -13.47 -4.32
CA ARG A 165 -29.06 -14.81 -4.65
C ARG A 165 -30.54 -14.98 -4.31
N PRO A 166 -31.03 -14.61 -3.12
CA PRO A 166 -32.45 -14.59 -2.82
C PRO A 166 -33.29 -13.80 -3.84
N ILE A 167 -32.81 -12.61 -4.24
CA ILE A 167 -33.52 -11.74 -5.19
C ILE A 167 -33.52 -12.34 -6.61
N ILE A 168 -32.42 -12.93 -7.07
CA ILE A 168 -32.37 -13.65 -8.35
C ILE A 168 -33.40 -14.78 -8.37
N ASN A 169 -33.51 -15.55 -7.29
CA ASN A 169 -34.52 -16.62 -7.19
C ASN A 169 -35.96 -16.09 -7.24
N GLU A 170 -36.18 -14.87 -6.76
CA GLU A 170 -37.47 -14.18 -6.80
C GLU A 170 -37.80 -13.61 -8.19
N ILE A 171 -36.82 -13.10 -8.93
CA ILE A 171 -37.00 -12.57 -10.30
C ILE A 171 -37.22 -13.69 -11.28
N GLY A 172 -36.39 -14.71 -11.30
CA GLY A 172 -36.43 -15.85 -12.18
C GLY A 172 -35.07 -16.49 -12.42
N SER A 173 -35.08 -17.80 -12.69
CA SER A 173 -33.87 -18.57 -12.93
C SER A 173 -33.24 -18.23 -14.29
N ALA A 174 -31.97 -17.86 -14.30
CA ALA A 174 -31.10 -17.71 -15.46
C ALA A 174 -29.65 -18.05 -15.09
N PRO A 175 -28.77 -18.36 -16.06
CA PRO A 175 -27.37 -18.62 -15.78
C PRO A 175 -26.72 -17.45 -15.02
N LEU A 176 -25.73 -17.76 -14.20
CA LEU A 176 -25.02 -16.77 -13.39
C LEU A 176 -23.51 -16.80 -13.69
N ILE A 177 -22.94 -15.64 -13.97
CA ILE A 177 -21.51 -15.45 -14.03
C ILE A 177 -21.05 -14.54 -12.90
N ALA A 178 -20.16 -15.03 -12.03
CA ALA A 178 -19.55 -14.26 -10.96
C ALA A 178 -18.08 -13.99 -11.30
N LEU A 179 -17.67 -12.72 -11.24
CA LEU A 179 -16.33 -12.29 -11.64
C LEU A 179 -15.67 -11.50 -10.51
N THR A 180 -14.38 -11.77 -10.30
CA THR A 180 -13.56 -10.95 -9.39
C THR A 180 -12.09 -10.95 -9.81
N ALA A 181 -11.36 -9.90 -9.42
CA ALA A 181 -9.92 -9.81 -9.62
C ALA A 181 -9.13 -10.30 -8.40
N THR A 182 -9.73 -10.27 -7.21
CA THR A 182 -9.03 -10.46 -5.94
C THR A 182 -9.87 -11.37 -5.05
N ALA A 183 -9.50 -12.64 -5.00
CA ALA A 183 -10.12 -13.59 -4.09
C ALA A 183 -9.13 -14.67 -3.69
N THR A 184 -8.81 -14.74 -2.40
CA THR A 184 -8.08 -15.87 -1.81
C THR A 184 -8.89 -17.15 -1.93
N PRO A 185 -8.30 -18.34 -1.80
CA PRO A 185 -9.05 -19.61 -1.90
C PRO A 185 -10.29 -19.65 -1.00
N LYS A 186 -10.21 -19.08 0.20
CA LYS A 186 -11.35 -18.98 1.11
C LYS A 186 -12.45 -18.08 0.58
N VAL A 187 -12.10 -16.89 0.10
CA VAL A 187 -13.07 -15.94 -0.49
C VAL A 187 -13.75 -16.57 -1.71
N GLN A 188 -13.02 -17.33 -2.53
CA GLN A 188 -13.58 -18.06 -3.68
C GLN A 188 -14.68 -19.05 -3.25
N LEU A 189 -14.42 -19.85 -2.21
CA LEU A 189 -15.40 -20.80 -1.66
C LEU A 189 -16.63 -20.09 -1.07
N ASP A 190 -16.40 -18.98 -0.37
CA ASP A 190 -17.48 -18.19 0.24
C ASP A 190 -18.38 -17.54 -0.83
N ILE A 191 -17.80 -17.01 -1.92
CA ILE A 191 -18.55 -16.51 -3.08
C ILE A 191 -19.44 -17.60 -3.67
N GLN A 192 -18.87 -18.78 -3.98
CA GLN A 192 -19.61 -19.88 -4.59
C GLN A 192 -20.75 -20.37 -3.69
N LYS A 193 -20.50 -20.47 -2.39
CA LYS A 193 -21.49 -20.87 -1.39
C LYS A 193 -22.66 -19.86 -1.32
N ASN A 194 -22.36 -18.57 -1.16
CA ASN A 194 -23.39 -17.54 -1.00
C ASN A 194 -24.20 -17.29 -2.28
N LEU A 195 -23.61 -17.51 -3.47
CA LEU A 195 -24.30 -17.42 -4.74
C LEU A 195 -24.96 -18.74 -5.17
N GLY A 196 -24.79 -19.83 -4.41
CA GLY A 196 -25.33 -21.16 -4.77
C GLY A 196 -24.71 -21.72 -6.05
N MET A 197 -23.39 -21.50 -6.24
CA MET A 197 -22.63 -21.85 -7.44
C MET A 197 -21.63 -22.98 -7.19
N SER A 198 -21.95 -23.93 -6.31
CA SER A 198 -21.03 -25.03 -5.97
C SER A 198 -20.63 -25.89 -7.17
N ASP A 199 -21.54 -26.01 -8.16
CA ASP A 199 -21.35 -26.82 -9.37
C ASP A 199 -20.92 -25.97 -10.58
N ALA A 200 -20.59 -24.66 -10.38
CA ALA A 200 -20.22 -23.78 -11.45
C ALA A 200 -18.86 -24.16 -12.06
N SER A 201 -18.73 -23.94 -13.35
CA SER A 201 -17.42 -24.04 -14.02
C SER A 201 -16.49 -22.92 -13.55
N VAL A 202 -15.31 -23.27 -13.04
CA VAL A 202 -14.36 -22.32 -12.49
C VAL A 202 -13.23 -22.04 -13.48
N PHE A 203 -13.06 -20.78 -13.84
CA PHE A 203 -11.99 -20.32 -14.72
C PHE A 203 -11.05 -19.40 -13.95
N LYS A 204 -9.81 -19.85 -13.78
CA LYS A 204 -8.77 -19.09 -13.08
C LYS A 204 -7.70 -18.65 -14.08
N SER A 205 -7.38 -17.38 -14.07
CA SER A 205 -6.18 -16.82 -14.70
C SER A 205 -5.11 -16.58 -13.65
N SER A 206 -3.85 -16.65 -14.04
CA SER A 206 -2.74 -16.36 -13.13
C SER A 206 -2.81 -14.93 -12.59
N PHE A 207 -2.50 -14.77 -11.31
CA PHE A 207 -2.31 -13.47 -10.66
C PHE A 207 -0.96 -12.83 -11.01
N ASN A 208 -0.09 -13.57 -11.70
CA ASN A 208 1.24 -13.06 -12.04
C ASN A 208 1.15 -11.90 -13.05
N ARG A 209 1.75 -10.79 -12.68
CA ARG A 209 1.92 -9.59 -13.51
C ARG A 209 3.42 -9.36 -13.73
N PRO A 210 4.06 -10.06 -14.69
CA PRO A 210 5.52 -10.03 -14.88
C PRO A 210 6.05 -8.63 -15.22
N ASN A 211 5.22 -7.78 -15.79
CA ASN A 211 5.54 -6.40 -16.15
C ASN A 211 5.56 -5.42 -14.97
N LEU A 212 5.16 -5.83 -13.76
CA LEU A 212 5.18 -4.96 -12.58
C LEU A 212 6.45 -5.20 -11.77
N TYR A 213 7.15 -4.12 -11.44
CA TYR A 213 8.23 -4.11 -10.46
C TYR A 213 7.68 -3.73 -9.10
N TYR A 214 8.02 -4.49 -8.05
CA TYR A 214 7.59 -4.26 -6.69
C TYR A 214 8.75 -3.83 -5.81
N GLU A 215 8.59 -2.73 -5.08
CA GLU A 215 9.57 -2.23 -4.14
C GLU A 215 8.92 -1.69 -2.87
N ILE A 216 9.55 -1.98 -1.72
CA ILE A 216 9.16 -1.42 -0.42
C ILE A 216 10.36 -0.70 0.17
N ARG A 217 10.15 0.55 0.59
CA ARG A 217 11.17 1.41 1.23
C ARG A 217 10.76 1.79 2.64
N PRO A 218 11.72 2.04 3.56
CA PRO A 218 11.42 2.66 4.85
C PRO A 218 10.76 4.02 4.64
N LYS A 219 9.87 4.40 5.56
CA LYS A 219 9.12 5.66 5.48
C LYS A 219 9.93 6.81 6.05
N HIS A 220 10.98 7.21 5.35
CA HIS A 220 11.86 8.32 5.69
C HIS A 220 11.92 9.32 4.53
N ASN A 221 11.77 10.62 4.79
CA ASN A 221 11.78 11.70 3.79
C ASN A 221 10.90 11.43 2.55
N VAL A 222 9.73 10.80 2.77
CA VAL A 222 8.85 10.27 1.73
C VAL A 222 8.47 11.32 0.69
N ASP A 223 8.15 12.54 1.14
CA ASP A 223 7.73 13.64 0.26
C ASP A 223 8.84 13.98 -0.75
N HIS A 224 10.08 14.01 -0.30
CA HIS A 224 11.25 14.25 -1.15
C HIS A 224 11.48 13.08 -2.13
N ASP A 225 11.39 11.85 -1.63
CA ASP A 225 11.58 10.66 -2.47
C ASP A 225 10.51 10.54 -3.56
N ILE A 226 9.26 10.89 -3.26
CA ILE A 226 8.17 10.92 -4.22
C ILE A 226 8.44 11.98 -5.30
N ILE A 227 8.79 13.20 -4.92
CA ILE A 227 9.10 14.27 -5.89
C ILE A 227 10.25 13.86 -6.79
N ARG A 228 11.32 13.32 -6.21
CA ARG A 228 12.48 12.81 -6.96
C ARG A 228 12.08 11.70 -7.93
N PHE A 229 11.29 10.73 -7.46
CA PHE A 229 10.83 9.63 -8.29
C PHE A 229 9.99 10.13 -9.48
N ILE A 230 9.05 11.06 -9.25
CA ILE A 230 8.20 11.60 -10.33
C ILE A 230 9.04 12.37 -11.34
N LYS A 231 9.97 13.22 -10.90
CA LYS A 231 10.87 13.97 -11.80
C LYS A 231 11.75 13.05 -12.65
N GLN A 232 12.21 11.91 -12.11
CA GLN A 232 12.91 10.89 -12.89
C GLN A 232 12.00 10.13 -13.86
N ASN A 233 10.70 10.23 -13.69
CA ASN A 233 9.66 9.62 -14.53
C ASN A 233 8.76 10.68 -15.18
N GLU A 234 9.30 11.83 -15.52
CA GLU A 234 8.57 12.93 -16.14
C GLU A 234 7.80 12.48 -17.38
N GLY A 235 6.60 13.01 -17.58
CA GLY A 235 5.70 12.64 -18.68
C GLY A 235 5.00 11.28 -18.52
N LYS A 236 5.22 10.55 -17.41
CA LYS A 236 4.54 9.29 -17.14
C LYS A 236 3.38 9.48 -16.17
N SER A 237 2.25 8.82 -16.46
CA SER A 237 1.09 8.85 -15.58
C SER A 237 1.28 7.98 -14.33
N GLY A 238 0.89 8.50 -13.16
CA GLY A 238 0.99 7.80 -11.90
C GLY A 238 -0.14 8.06 -10.91
N ILE A 239 -0.30 7.14 -9.96
CA ILE A 239 -1.26 7.23 -8.87
C ILE A 239 -0.52 7.13 -7.54
N ILE A 240 -0.84 8.01 -6.59
CA ILE A 240 -0.27 7.98 -5.23
C ILE A 240 -1.41 7.78 -4.23
N TYR A 241 -1.33 6.70 -3.44
CA TYR A 241 -2.32 6.40 -2.42
C TYR A 241 -1.86 6.84 -1.04
N CYS A 242 -2.74 7.58 -0.32
CA CYS A 242 -2.58 8.01 1.06
C CYS A 242 -3.75 7.54 1.92
N LEU A 243 -3.52 7.28 3.21
CA LEU A 243 -4.56 6.87 4.15
C LEU A 243 -5.55 8.00 4.47
N SER A 244 -5.09 9.23 4.60
CA SER A 244 -5.93 10.36 5.04
C SER A 244 -6.21 11.36 3.92
N ARG A 245 -7.39 12.00 3.97
CA ARG A 245 -7.78 13.10 3.07
C ARG A 245 -6.83 14.29 3.20
N LYS A 246 -6.46 14.64 4.43
CA LYS A 246 -5.52 15.74 4.74
C LYS A 246 -4.18 15.50 4.01
N LYS A 247 -3.61 14.29 4.12
CA LYS A 247 -2.33 13.99 3.44
C LYS A 247 -2.45 14.02 1.92
N VAL A 248 -3.60 13.62 1.36
CA VAL A 248 -3.87 13.75 -0.09
C VAL A 248 -3.77 15.20 -0.53
N GLU A 249 -4.42 16.11 0.20
CA GLU A 249 -4.41 17.54 -0.12
C GLU A 249 -3.01 18.14 0.04
N GLU A 250 -2.35 17.91 1.18
CA GLU A 250 -1.00 18.41 1.46
C GLU A 250 0.04 17.94 0.43
N LEU A 251 0.02 16.64 0.08
CA LEU A 251 0.94 16.09 -0.90
C LEU A 251 0.65 16.63 -2.30
N THR A 252 -0.62 16.81 -2.67
CA THR A 252 -0.99 17.42 -3.96
C THR A 252 -0.46 18.84 -4.06
N GLU A 253 -0.66 19.68 -3.03
CA GLU A 253 -0.14 21.04 -2.99
C GLU A 253 1.39 21.06 -3.11
N LEU A 254 2.06 20.16 -2.40
CA LEU A 254 3.51 20.03 -2.45
C LEU A 254 4.01 19.65 -3.85
N LEU A 255 3.35 18.70 -4.52
CA LEU A 255 3.70 18.29 -5.89
C LEU A 255 3.52 19.45 -6.87
N VAL A 256 2.39 20.17 -6.78
CA VAL A 256 2.10 21.34 -7.63
C VAL A 256 3.13 22.45 -7.41
N ALA A 257 3.51 22.74 -6.15
CA ALA A 257 4.53 23.74 -5.82
C ALA A 257 5.91 23.38 -6.42
N ASN A 258 6.17 22.07 -6.64
CA ASN A 258 7.39 21.57 -7.27
C ASN A 258 7.28 21.37 -8.80
N GLY A 259 6.22 21.93 -9.42
CA GLY A 259 6.02 21.95 -10.87
C GLY A 259 5.43 20.63 -11.44
N ILE A 260 4.95 19.74 -10.59
CA ILE A 260 4.32 18.48 -11.00
C ILE A 260 2.82 18.72 -11.20
N ARG A 261 2.28 18.34 -12.35
CA ARG A 261 0.84 18.43 -12.64
C ARG A 261 0.08 17.33 -11.89
N ALA A 262 -0.41 17.65 -10.70
CA ALA A 262 -1.10 16.71 -9.83
C ALA A 262 -2.47 17.23 -9.38
N LEU A 263 -3.43 16.32 -9.17
CA LEU A 263 -4.75 16.60 -8.62
C LEU A 263 -5.09 15.65 -7.48
N ALA A 264 -5.85 16.17 -6.49
CA ALA A 264 -6.35 15.39 -5.36
C ALA A 264 -7.62 14.62 -5.74
N TYR A 265 -7.82 13.44 -5.09
CA TYR A 265 -9.07 12.68 -5.22
C TYR A 265 -9.40 11.94 -3.92
N HIS A 266 -10.48 12.31 -3.26
CA HIS A 266 -10.98 11.62 -2.07
C HIS A 266 -12.48 11.83 -1.86
N ALA A 267 -13.11 10.99 -1.04
CA ALA A 267 -14.55 10.99 -0.83
C ALA A 267 -15.11 12.28 -0.17
N GLY A 268 -14.26 13.11 0.44
CA GLY A 268 -14.66 14.40 1.01
C GLY A 268 -14.87 15.51 -0.01
N MET A 269 -14.41 15.33 -1.26
CA MET A 269 -14.64 16.29 -2.34
C MET A 269 -16.05 16.15 -2.89
N ASP A 270 -16.61 17.23 -3.44
CA ASP A 270 -17.89 17.18 -4.14
C ASP A 270 -17.83 16.30 -5.40
N ALA A 271 -18.99 15.79 -5.82
CA ALA A 271 -19.06 14.82 -6.91
C ALA A 271 -18.63 15.40 -8.27
N SER A 272 -18.86 16.70 -8.50
CA SER A 272 -18.48 17.38 -9.75
C SER A 272 -16.96 17.53 -9.86
N THR A 273 -16.30 17.98 -8.80
CA THR A 273 -14.84 18.09 -8.73
C THR A 273 -14.16 16.74 -8.87
N ARG A 274 -14.69 15.69 -8.21
CA ARG A 274 -14.16 14.32 -8.38
C ARG A 274 -14.24 13.84 -9.83
N ALA A 275 -15.39 14.09 -10.49
CA ALA A 275 -15.55 13.71 -11.88
C ALA A 275 -14.59 14.49 -12.80
N ALA A 276 -14.45 15.81 -12.59
CA ALA A 276 -13.53 16.63 -13.36
C ALA A 276 -12.07 16.19 -13.19
N ASN A 277 -11.61 15.96 -11.95
CA ASN A 277 -10.24 15.52 -11.67
C ASN A 277 -9.95 14.14 -12.28
N GLN A 278 -10.94 13.23 -12.26
CA GLN A 278 -10.84 11.94 -12.93
C GLN A 278 -10.73 12.08 -14.45
N ASP A 279 -11.56 12.93 -15.06
CA ASP A 279 -11.55 13.18 -16.50
C ASP A 279 -10.23 13.84 -16.93
N ASP A 280 -9.70 14.79 -16.14
CA ASP A 280 -8.41 15.43 -16.41
C ASP A 280 -7.25 14.42 -16.38
N PHE A 281 -7.27 13.45 -15.47
CA PHE A 281 -6.28 12.38 -15.46
C PHE A 281 -6.43 11.42 -16.64
N LEU A 282 -7.66 11.03 -16.99
CA LEU A 282 -7.92 10.15 -18.14
C LEU A 282 -7.53 10.81 -19.47
N MET A 283 -7.73 12.13 -19.59
CA MET A 283 -7.41 12.93 -20.77
C MET A 283 -5.97 13.46 -20.78
N GLU A 284 -5.11 12.97 -19.86
CA GLU A 284 -3.68 13.34 -19.77
C GLU A 284 -3.39 14.83 -19.55
N ARG A 285 -4.38 15.58 -19.03
CA ARG A 285 -4.18 16.98 -18.64
C ARG A 285 -3.33 17.11 -17.40
N VAL A 286 -3.35 16.07 -16.54
CA VAL A 286 -2.49 15.91 -15.37
C VAL A 286 -1.78 14.56 -15.41
N GLU A 287 -0.59 14.51 -14.84
CA GLU A 287 0.26 13.32 -14.83
C GLU A 287 -0.01 12.46 -13.59
N VAL A 288 -0.38 13.08 -12.47
CA VAL A 288 -0.46 12.41 -11.17
C VAL A 288 -1.81 12.63 -10.52
N ILE A 289 -2.37 11.57 -9.99
CA ILE A 289 -3.47 11.64 -9.03
C ILE A 289 -2.96 11.24 -7.65
N VAL A 290 -3.15 12.11 -6.67
CA VAL A 290 -2.96 11.79 -5.25
C VAL A 290 -4.32 11.47 -4.65
N ALA A 291 -4.49 10.30 -4.09
CA ALA A 291 -5.81 9.83 -3.72
C ALA A 291 -5.85 8.99 -2.44
N THR A 292 -7.04 8.93 -1.83
CA THR A 292 -7.37 7.83 -0.93
C THR A 292 -7.88 6.62 -1.75
N ILE A 293 -8.19 5.51 -1.06
CA ILE A 293 -8.80 4.32 -1.69
C ILE A 293 -10.10 4.63 -2.47
N ALA A 294 -10.66 5.85 -2.32
CA ALA A 294 -11.81 6.31 -3.10
C ALA A 294 -11.52 6.41 -4.61
N PHE A 295 -10.26 6.64 -5.00
CA PHE A 295 -9.79 6.53 -6.38
C PHE A 295 -9.44 5.08 -6.69
N GLY A 296 -10.47 4.28 -6.73
CA GLY A 296 -10.34 2.83 -6.73
C GLY A 296 -11.07 2.18 -7.90
N MET A 297 -12.03 1.31 -7.59
CA MET A 297 -12.78 0.54 -8.58
C MET A 297 -13.39 1.47 -9.66
N GLY A 298 -13.24 1.09 -10.93
CA GLY A 298 -13.80 1.83 -12.06
C GLY A 298 -12.85 2.75 -12.81
N ILE A 299 -11.62 2.94 -12.35
CA ILE A 299 -10.61 3.68 -13.10
C ILE A 299 -9.95 2.73 -14.10
N ASP A 300 -10.10 3.03 -15.39
CA ASP A 300 -9.57 2.22 -16.48
C ASP A 300 -8.67 3.05 -17.41
N LYS A 301 -7.53 3.54 -16.85
CA LYS A 301 -6.44 4.12 -17.62
C LYS A 301 -5.39 3.03 -17.85
N PRO A 302 -5.12 2.63 -19.10
CA PRO A 302 -4.26 1.48 -19.40
C PRO A 302 -2.77 1.75 -19.16
N ASP A 303 -2.34 2.98 -19.32
CA ASP A 303 -0.96 3.43 -19.41
C ASP A 303 -0.43 4.10 -18.12
N VAL A 304 -1.00 3.76 -16.97
CA VAL A 304 -0.43 4.15 -15.67
C VAL A 304 0.93 3.46 -15.51
N ARG A 305 2.01 4.24 -15.32
CA ARG A 305 3.38 3.71 -15.25
C ARG A 305 3.87 3.47 -13.84
N TYR A 306 3.29 4.13 -12.84
CA TYR A 306 3.63 3.86 -11.45
C TYR A 306 2.44 4.01 -10.52
N VAL A 307 2.46 3.21 -9.47
CA VAL A 307 1.57 3.30 -8.32
C VAL A 307 2.44 3.41 -7.08
N ILE A 308 2.26 4.49 -6.33
CA ILE A 308 2.99 4.75 -5.09
C ILE A 308 2.02 4.66 -3.92
N HIS A 309 2.38 3.89 -2.90
CA HIS A 309 1.69 3.89 -1.62
C HIS A 309 2.51 4.74 -0.64
N TYR A 310 1.99 5.92 -0.31
CA TYR A 310 2.54 6.76 0.76
C TYR A 310 2.44 6.07 2.11
N ASP A 311 1.32 5.40 2.33
CA ASP A 311 1.02 4.58 3.47
C ASP A 311 0.71 3.16 3.01
N ILE A 312 1.12 2.15 3.78
CA ILE A 312 0.83 0.76 3.44
C ILE A 312 -0.69 0.49 3.49
N PRO A 313 -1.26 -0.23 2.52
CA PRO A 313 -2.68 -0.56 2.54
C PRO A 313 -3.03 -1.58 3.65
N LYS A 314 -4.30 -1.60 4.04
CA LYS A 314 -4.82 -2.45 5.12
C LYS A 314 -4.85 -3.95 4.82
N SER A 315 -4.68 -4.34 3.56
CA SER A 315 -4.72 -5.75 3.12
C SER A 315 -3.95 -5.96 1.81
N LEU A 316 -3.49 -7.17 1.58
CA LEU A 316 -2.79 -7.54 0.33
C LEU A 316 -3.72 -7.59 -0.88
N GLU A 317 -5.02 -7.85 -0.69
CA GLU A 317 -6.00 -7.76 -1.77
C GLU A 317 -6.14 -6.32 -2.26
N GLY A 318 -6.26 -5.36 -1.33
CA GLY A 318 -6.27 -3.92 -1.66
C GLY A 318 -4.98 -3.51 -2.37
N TYR A 319 -3.84 -3.91 -1.81
CA TYR A 319 -2.52 -3.68 -2.41
C TYR A 319 -2.43 -4.22 -3.85
N TYR A 320 -2.86 -5.46 -4.08
CA TYR A 320 -2.85 -6.07 -5.42
C TYR A 320 -3.80 -5.36 -6.38
N GLN A 321 -4.99 -4.97 -5.91
CA GLN A 321 -5.97 -4.23 -6.71
C GLN A 321 -5.46 -2.84 -7.11
N GLU A 322 -4.80 -2.13 -6.18
CA GLU A 322 -4.25 -0.79 -6.39
C GLU A 322 -3.01 -0.82 -7.26
N THR A 323 -2.03 -1.69 -6.97
CA THR A 323 -0.84 -1.88 -7.82
C THR A 323 -1.18 -2.42 -9.20
N GLY A 324 -2.24 -3.24 -9.31
CA GLY A 324 -2.76 -3.78 -10.56
C GLY A 324 -3.27 -2.74 -11.55
N ARG A 325 -3.35 -1.45 -11.17
CA ARG A 325 -3.67 -0.33 -12.08
C ARG A 325 -2.49 0.02 -12.99
N ALA A 326 -1.26 -0.24 -12.54
CA ALA A 326 -0.08 -0.01 -13.35
C ALA A 326 0.01 -1.02 -14.51
N GLY A 327 0.45 -0.55 -15.67
CA GLY A 327 0.78 -1.37 -16.84
C GLY A 327 -0.33 -2.30 -17.32
N ARG A 328 -1.58 -1.84 -17.38
CA ARG A 328 -2.71 -2.66 -17.90
C ARG A 328 -2.59 -2.96 -19.38
N ASP A 329 -1.92 -2.10 -20.11
CA ASP A 329 -1.58 -2.26 -21.54
C ASP A 329 -0.46 -3.30 -21.79
N GLY A 330 0.13 -3.88 -20.72
CA GLY A 330 1.26 -4.79 -20.78
C GLY A 330 2.62 -4.09 -20.72
N GLY A 331 2.65 -2.76 -20.74
CA GLY A 331 3.85 -1.96 -20.51
C GLY A 331 4.37 -2.09 -19.09
N GLU A 332 5.62 -1.69 -18.85
CA GLU A 332 6.25 -1.72 -17.53
C GLU A 332 5.48 -0.84 -16.54
N GLY A 333 5.36 -1.33 -15.31
CA GLY A 333 4.74 -0.63 -14.19
C GLY A 333 5.61 -0.72 -12.94
N TYR A 334 5.73 0.39 -12.23
CA TYR A 334 6.49 0.49 -10.98
C TYR A 334 5.53 0.61 -9.79
N CYS A 335 5.67 -0.29 -8.82
CA CYS A 335 4.86 -0.33 -7.61
C CYS A 335 5.77 -0.06 -6.40
N LEU A 336 5.76 1.18 -5.92
CA LEU A 336 6.56 1.64 -4.79
C LEU A 336 5.67 1.78 -3.56
N THR A 337 6.11 1.24 -2.43
CA THR A 337 5.40 1.35 -1.16
C THR A 337 6.34 1.84 -0.08
N PHE A 338 5.93 2.85 0.68
CA PHE A 338 6.61 3.26 1.90
C PHE A 338 6.01 2.55 3.09
N TYR A 339 6.86 2.04 3.96
CA TYR A 339 6.47 1.25 5.12
C TYR A 339 7.06 1.81 6.40
N SER A 340 6.22 1.95 7.43
CA SER A 340 6.60 2.20 8.81
C SER A 340 5.65 1.44 9.73
N TYR A 341 6.14 0.93 10.84
CA TYR A 341 5.30 0.29 11.85
C TYR A 341 4.28 1.26 12.47
N LYS A 342 4.58 2.56 12.48
CA LYS A 342 3.63 3.61 12.91
C LYS A 342 2.34 3.62 12.07
N ASP A 343 2.42 3.27 10.78
CA ASP A 343 1.22 3.17 9.93
C ASP A 343 0.33 2.00 10.32
N ILE A 344 0.93 0.89 10.80
CA ILE A 344 0.19 -0.26 11.30
C ILE A 344 -0.63 0.12 12.53
N GLN A 345 -0.04 0.86 13.47
CA GLN A 345 -0.75 1.36 14.65
C GLN A 345 -1.91 2.29 14.28
N LYS A 346 -1.75 3.15 13.27
CA LYS A 346 -2.86 3.99 12.75
C LYS A 346 -3.98 3.14 12.16
N LEU A 347 -3.63 2.12 11.37
CA LEU A 347 -4.60 1.21 10.76
C LEU A 347 -5.35 0.40 11.83
N GLU A 348 -4.69 -0.01 12.90
CA GLU A 348 -5.32 -0.66 14.05
C GLU A 348 -6.31 0.27 14.77
N LYS A 349 -5.96 1.55 14.96
CA LYS A 349 -6.88 2.56 15.54
C LYS A 349 -8.15 2.71 14.69
N PHE A 350 -8.07 2.68 13.35
CA PHE A 350 -9.25 2.73 12.46
C PHE A 350 -10.18 1.50 12.57
N MET A 351 -9.73 0.41 13.17
CA MET A 351 -10.56 -0.76 13.44
C MET A 351 -11.28 -0.68 14.78
N GLN A 352 -10.89 0.22 15.67
CA GLN A 352 -11.56 0.43 16.95
C GLN A 352 -13.02 0.87 16.73
N GLY A 353 -13.91 0.37 17.56
CA GLY A 353 -15.35 0.68 17.45
C GLY A 353 -16.14 -0.17 16.44
N LYS A 354 -15.47 -1.01 15.63
CA LYS A 354 -16.14 -1.97 14.77
C LYS A 354 -16.56 -3.23 15.54
N PRO A 355 -17.51 -4.04 15.01
CA PRO A 355 -17.82 -5.35 15.56
C PRO A 355 -16.58 -6.21 15.76
N ILE A 356 -16.52 -6.99 16.86
CA ILE A 356 -15.33 -7.79 17.22
C ILE A 356 -14.88 -8.70 16.08
N ALA A 357 -15.81 -9.34 15.37
CA ALA A 357 -15.49 -10.21 14.26
C ALA A 357 -14.78 -9.45 13.11
N GLU A 358 -15.23 -8.22 12.79
CA GLU A 358 -14.58 -7.38 11.78
C GLU A 358 -13.18 -6.92 12.23
N GLN A 359 -13.01 -6.62 13.52
CA GLN A 359 -11.70 -6.26 14.07
C GLN A 359 -10.71 -7.42 13.94
N GLU A 360 -11.12 -8.65 14.28
CA GLU A 360 -10.25 -9.82 14.20
C GLU A 360 -9.87 -10.17 12.75
N ILE A 361 -10.83 -10.05 11.81
CA ILE A 361 -10.53 -10.21 10.38
C ILE A 361 -9.58 -9.10 9.91
N GLY A 362 -9.85 -7.85 10.27
CA GLY A 362 -9.01 -6.71 9.90
C GLY A 362 -7.57 -6.85 10.42
N LYS A 363 -7.39 -7.28 11.66
CA LYS A 363 -6.06 -7.57 12.24
C LYS A 363 -5.34 -8.69 11.49
N LEU A 364 -6.07 -9.75 11.10
CA LEU A 364 -5.48 -10.83 10.32
C LEU A 364 -4.96 -10.35 8.97
N LEU A 365 -5.77 -9.58 8.23
CA LEU A 365 -5.39 -9.01 6.93
C LEU A 365 -4.19 -8.06 7.07
N LEU A 366 -4.16 -7.27 8.15
CA LEU A 366 -3.07 -6.36 8.43
C LEU A 366 -1.76 -7.11 8.74
N LEU A 367 -1.82 -8.20 9.52
CA LEU A 367 -0.66 -9.05 9.80
C LEU A 367 -0.09 -9.69 8.53
N GLU A 368 -0.93 -10.09 7.56
CA GLU A 368 -0.45 -10.56 6.26
C GLU A 368 0.30 -9.45 5.49
N THR A 369 -0.22 -8.24 5.56
CA THR A 369 0.41 -7.08 4.91
C THR A 369 1.76 -6.75 5.55
N VAL A 370 1.85 -6.76 6.88
CA VAL A 370 3.13 -6.62 7.61
C VAL A 370 4.11 -7.72 7.22
N SER A 371 3.65 -8.97 7.22
CA SER A 371 4.47 -10.12 6.84
C SER A 371 5.03 -9.98 5.41
N TYR A 372 4.24 -9.46 4.48
CA TYR A 372 4.67 -9.16 3.12
C TYR A 372 5.70 -8.01 3.10
N ALA A 373 5.43 -6.94 3.83
CA ALA A 373 6.29 -5.75 3.83
C ALA A 373 7.68 -6.07 4.39
N GLU A 374 7.75 -6.70 5.55
CA GLU A 374 8.99 -6.99 6.25
C GLU A 374 9.80 -8.15 5.65
N SER A 375 9.13 -9.03 4.90
CA SER A 375 9.78 -10.18 4.28
C SER A 375 10.85 -9.79 3.28
N SER A 376 12.01 -10.44 3.35
CA SER A 376 13.07 -10.38 2.32
C SER A 376 12.97 -11.51 1.28
N MET A 377 11.86 -12.23 1.26
CA MET A 377 11.54 -13.17 0.18
C MET A 377 11.10 -12.42 -1.09
N CYS A 378 11.15 -13.12 -2.23
CA CYS A 378 10.64 -12.58 -3.49
C CYS A 378 9.21 -12.04 -3.31
N ARG A 379 8.99 -10.72 -3.54
CA ARG A 379 7.70 -10.05 -3.39
C ARG A 379 6.61 -10.73 -4.22
N ARG A 380 6.93 -11.09 -5.45
CA ARG A 380 6.03 -11.78 -6.37
C ARG A 380 5.62 -13.15 -5.86
N LYS A 381 6.58 -13.96 -5.42
CA LYS A 381 6.33 -15.29 -4.86
C LYS A 381 5.40 -15.24 -3.65
N THR A 382 5.66 -14.30 -2.74
CA THR A 382 4.83 -14.10 -1.54
C THR A 382 3.41 -13.70 -1.91
N LEU A 383 3.25 -12.76 -2.86
CA LEU A 383 1.95 -12.26 -3.29
C LEU A 383 1.13 -13.34 -4.01
N LEU A 384 1.75 -14.11 -4.91
CA LEU A 384 1.08 -15.21 -5.62
C LEU A 384 0.65 -16.32 -4.65
N HIS A 385 1.53 -16.70 -3.71
CA HIS A 385 1.19 -17.67 -2.68
C HIS A 385 0.00 -17.22 -1.82
N TYR A 386 -0.09 -15.93 -1.49
CA TYR A 386 -1.23 -15.38 -0.75
C TYR A 386 -2.57 -15.62 -1.46
N PHE A 387 -2.59 -15.54 -2.80
CA PHE A 387 -3.76 -15.83 -3.63
C PHE A 387 -3.94 -17.32 -3.95
N GLY A 388 -3.11 -18.20 -3.39
CA GLY A 388 -3.17 -19.65 -3.59
C GLY A 388 -2.61 -20.10 -4.94
N GLU A 389 -1.69 -19.33 -5.51
CA GLU A 389 -0.97 -19.68 -6.75
C GLU A 389 0.48 -20.06 -6.43
N ASP A 390 0.90 -21.24 -6.88
CA ASP A 390 2.27 -21.70 -6.75
C ASP A 390 3.17 -21.00 -7.77
N TYR A 391 4.24 -20.39 -7.29
CA TYR A 391 5.29 -19.80 -8.12
C TYR A 391 6.57 -20.62 -7.99
N THR A 392 6.93 -21.32 -9.04
CA THR A 392 8.01 -22.32 -9.04
C THR A 392 9.40 -21.70 -9.07
N GLU A 393 9.53 -20.48 -9.61
CA GLU A 393 10.80 -19.77 -9.67
C GLU A 393 11.26 -19.28 -8.29
N ASP A 394 12.55 -19.39 -8.03
CA ASP A 394 13.13 -18.88 -6.77
C ASP A 394 13.31 -17.37 -6.78
N ASN A 395 13.51 -16.78 -7.94
CA ASN A 395 13.80 -15.37 -8.16
C ASN A 395 13.02 -14.85 -9.36
N CYS A 396 12.21 -13.81 -9.16
CA CYS A 396 11.44 -13.22 -10.25
C CYS A 396 12.26 -12.20 -11.09
N GLY A 397 13.47 -11.83 -10.65
CA GLY A 397 14.32 -10.81 -11.30
C GLY A 397 13.74 -9.39 -11.31
N ASN A 398 12.49 -9.21 -10.86
CA ASN A 398 11.73 -7.97 -11.00
C ASN A 398 11.01 -7.54 -9.71
N CYS A 399 11.76 -7.53 -8.58
CA CYS A 399 11.37 -6.90 -7.31
C CYS A 399 12.64 -6.51 -6.53
N ASP A 400 12.48 -5.64 -5.53
CA ASP A 400 13.56 -5.14 -4.66
C ASP A 400 14.38 -6.28 -4.04
N ASN A 401 13.71 -7.25 -3.41
CA ASN A 401 14.36 -8.39 -2.75
C ASN A 401 15.12 -9.31 -3.71
N CYS A 402 14.70 -9.41 -4.96
CA CYS A 402 15.40 -10.21 -5.96
C CYS A 402 16.57 -9.48 -6.58
N ARG A 403 16.50 -8.15 -6.70
CA ARG A 403 17.60 -7.31 -7.20
C ARG A 403 18.69 -7.12 -6.14
N ASN A 404 18.28 -7.03 -4.86
CA ASN A 404 19.19 -6.87 -3.71
C ASN A 404 18.98 -8.01 -2.70
N PRO A 405 19.40 -9.25 -3.03
CA PRO A 405 19.11 -10.40 -2.19
C PRO A 405 19.90 -10.37 -0.90
N LYS A 406 19.21 -10.52 0.23
CA LYS A 406 19.85 -10.71 1.54
C LYS A 406 20.50 -12.11 1.64
N PRO A 407 21.55 -12.26 2.47
CA PRO A 407 22.17 -13.58 2.71
C PRO A 407 21.16 -14.62 3.18
N LYS A 408 21.26 -15.82 2.66
CA LYS A 408 20.46 -16.97 3.08
C LYS A 408 21.14 -17.69 4.24
N VAL A 409 20.36 -18.04 5.25
CA VAL A 409 20.79 -18.78 6.44
C VAL A 409 20.18 -20.18 6.37
N ASP A 410 20.96 -21.23 6.73
CA ASP A 410 20.42 -22.59 6.86
C ASP A 410 19.42 -22.63 8.03
N ALA A 411 18.19 -23.00 7.73
CA ALA A 411 17.09 -23.08 8.68
C ALA A 411 16.56 -24.52 8.88
N ARG A 412 17.25 -25.53 8.37
CA ARG A 412 16.80 -26.94 8.48
C ARG A 412 16.50 -27.35 9.90
N ALA A 413 17.44 -27.11 10.82
CA ALA A 413 17.28 -27.46 12.22
C ALA A 413 16.19 -26.62 12.91
N ALA A 414 16.16 -25.31 12.62
CA ALA A 414 15.16 -24.40 13.16
C ALA A 414 13.75 -24.73 12.66
N LEU A 415 13.59 -25.03 11.38
CA LEU A 415 12.30 -25.43 10.82
C LEU A 415 11.78 -26.74 11.44
N LYS A 416 12.66 -27.74 11.60
CA LYS A 416 12.29 -28.96 12.32
C LYS A 416 11.85 -28.66 13.75
N MET A 417 12.62 -27.85 14.48
CA MET A 417 12.28 -27.43 15.86
C MET A 417 10.92 -26.73 15.91
N ALA A 418 10.65 -25.79 14.99
CA ALA A 418 9.38 -25.07 14.92
C ALA A 418 8.19 -26.01 14.68
N LEU A 419 8.32 -26.98 13.77
CA LEU A 419 7.28 -27.95 13.47
C LEU A 419 7.04 -28.91 14.65
N GLU A 420 8.10 -29.40 15.31
CA GLU A 420 7.98 -30.23 16.49
C GLU A 420 7.33 -29.46 17.66
N ALA A 421 7.73 -28.20 17.87
CA ALA A 421 7.14 -27.33 18.87
C ALA A 421 5.65 -27.07 18.59
N LEU A 422 5.29 -26.78 17.35
CA LEU A 422 3.90 -26.57 16.93
C LEU A 422 3.05 -27.81 17.18
N ARG A 423 3.55 -29.00 16.81
CA ARG A 423 2.88 -30.26 17.03
C ARG A 423 2.62 -30.53 18.55
N ASP A 424 3.61 -30.25 19.37
CA ASP A 424 3.53 -30.53 20.84
C ASP A 424 2.66 -29.48 21.56
N ILE A 425 2.65 -28.23 21.12
CA ILE A 425 1.82 -27.15 21.67
C ILE A 425 0.36 -27.29 21.22
N GLY A 426 0.13 -27.83 20.02
CA GLY A 426 -1.18 -28.05 19.42
C GLY A 426 -1.65 -26.92 18.49
N ASP A 427 -2.78 -27.16 17.85
CA ASP A 427 -3.33 -26.40 16.74
C ASP A 427 -4.25 -25.21 17.14
N LYS A 428 -4.16 -24.76 18.40
CA LYS A 428 -5.03 -23.70 18.96
C LYS A 428 -4.37 -22.32 18.99
N PHE A 429 -3.22 -22.16 18.35
CA PHE A 429 -2.43 -20.94 18.48
C PHE A 429 -2.02 -20.37 17.12
N LYS A 430 -1.76 -19.06 17.09
CA LYS A 430 -1.26 -18.33 15.95
C LYS A 430 0.28 -18.43 15.86
N ALA A 431 0.85 -18.01 14.73
CA ALA A 431 2.29 -18.05 14.51
C ALA A 431 3.09 -17.22 15.55
N ASP A 432 2.62 -16.03 15.90
CA ASP A 432 3.23 -15.15 16.89
C ASP A 432 3.29 -15.78 18.30
N TYR A 433 2.27 -16.55 18.66
CA TYR A 433 2.30 -17.30 19.92
C TYR A 433 3.44 -18.31 19.94
N LEU A 434 3.60 -19.10 18.87
CA LEU A 434 4.68 -20.07 18.76
C LEU A 434 6.05 -19.38 18.77
N VAL A 435 6.19 -18.26 18.06
CA VAL A 435 7.41 -17.44 18.07
C VAL A 435 7.74 -17.00 19.50
N ASN A 436 6.77 -16.46 20.24
CA ASN A 436 6.97 -16.03 21.63
C ASN A 436 7.39 -17.19 22.55
N VAL A 437 6.86 -18.40 22.35
CA VAL A 437 7.31 -19.60 23.09
C VAL A 437 8.76 -19.93 22.75
N LEU A 438 9.13 -19.97 21.47
CA LEU A 438 10.48 -20.34 21.03
C LEU A 438 11.55 -19.35 21.51
N VAL A 439 11.26 -18.04 21.50
CA VAL A 439 12.19 -17.02 22.00
C VAL A 439 12.18 -16.85 23.52
N GLY A 440 11.24 -17.49 24.22
CA GLY A 440 11.13 -17.42 25.70
C GLY A 440 10.44 -16.15 26.20
N LYS A 441 9.65 -15.46 25.35
CA LYS A 441 8.89 -14.27 25.74
C LYS A 441 7.60 -14.66 26.45
N THR A 442 7.51 -14.31 27.72
CA THR A 442 6.33 -14.64 28.54
C THR A 442 5.17 -13.70 28.26
N THR A 443 4.02 -14.23 27.86
CA THR A 443 2.74 -13.50 27.75
C THR A 443 1.71 -14.08 28.73
N ALA A 444 0.61 -13.33 28.99
CA ALA A 444 -0.48 -13.80 29.84
C ALA A 444 -1.06 -15.12 29.30
N LEU A 445 -1.21 -15.24 27.98
CA LEU A 445 -1.73 -16.44 27.32
C LEU A 445 -0.78 -17.65 27.50
N ILE A 446 0.53 -17.45 27.31
CA ILE A 446 1.53 -18.50 27.49
C ILE A 446 1.53 -19.02 28.95
N LYS A 447 1.36 -18.10 29.93
CA LYS A 447 1.23 -18.49 31.34
C LYS A 447 -0.04 -19.29 31.60
N SER A 448 -1.19 -18.88 31.06
CA SER A 448 -2.48 -19.52 31.28
C SER A 448 -2.53 -20.96 30.75
N TYR A 449 -1.87 -21.22 29.62
CA TYR A 449 -1.73 -22.58 29.07
C TYR A 449 -0.54 -23.36 29.64
N GLY A 450 0.27 -22.75 30.49
CA GLY A 450 1.42 -23.41 31.13
C GLY A 450 2.61 -23.64 30.18
N HIS A 451 2.61 -23.09 28.99
CA HIS A 451 3.67 -23.30 27.98
C HIS A 451 4.98 -22.61 28.35
N ASN A 452 4.97 -21.69 29.32
CA ASN A 452 6.20 -21.16 29.93
C ASN A 452 7.02 -22.20 30.68
N LYS A 453 6.47 -23.40 30.92
CA LYS A 453 7.14 -24.56 31.52
C LYS A 453 7.43 -25.68 30.51
N SER A 454 7.08 -25.48 29.25
CA SER A 454 7.34 -26.43 28.17
C SER A 454 8.83 -26.47 27.83
N LYS A 455 9.32 -27.62 27.36
CA LYS A 455 10.68 -27.77 26.83
C LYS A 455 11.01 -26.84 25.67
N TRP A 456 9.96 -26.32 25.00
CA TRP A 456 10.09 -25.42 23.86
C TRP A 456 10.21 -23.94 24.27
N PHE A 457 9.93 -23.62 25.54
CA PHE A 457 9.99 -22.24 26.01
C PHE A 457 11.46 -21.78 26.10
N GLY A 458 11.83 -20.84 25.24
CA GLY A 458 13.20 -20.36 25.11
C GLY A 458 14.14 -21.30 24.34
N ALA A 459 13.65 -22.43 23.81
CA ALA A 459 14.49 -23.40 23.07
C ALA A 459 15.14 -22.76 21.81
N GLY A 460 14.57 -21.70 21.29
CA GLY A 460 15.07 -20.94 20.14
C GLY A 460 15.55 -19.52 20.49
N ALA A 461 15.85 -19.24 21.75
CA ALA A 461 16.25 -17.90 22.21
C ALA A 461 17.57 -17.37 21.61
N GLU A 462 18.39 -18.24 21.01
CA GLU A 462 19.59 -17.86 20.25
C GLU A 462 19.27 -17.05 18.99
N HIS A 463 18.02 -17.15 18.50
CA HIS A 463 17.51 -16.42 17.35
C HIS A 463 16.39 -15.47 17.78
N GLY A 464 16.36 -14.29 17.19
CA GLY A 464 15.32 -13.30 17.44
C GLY A 464 13.94 -13.70 16.84
N ALA A 465 12.88 -13.00 17.25
CA ALA A 465 11.52 -13.24 16.77
C ALA A 465 11.39 -13.15 15.25
N ARG A 466 12.12 -12.26 14.60
CA ARG A 466 12.14 -12.09 13.11
C ARG A 466 12.62 -13.34 12.40
N PHE A 467 13.68 -13.97 12.90
CA PHE A 467 14.18 -15.23 12.33
C PHE A 467 13.10 -16.32 12.39
N TRP A 468 12.44 -16.47 13.53
CA TRP A 468 11.36 -17.47 13.71
C TRP A 468 10.14 -17.14 12.84
N GLY A 469 9.84 -15.84 12.66
CA GLY A 469 8.81 -15.39 11.71
C GLY A 469 9.14 -15.81 10.28
N ALA A 470 10.39 -15.61 9.83
CA ALA A 470 10.86 -16.05 8.52
C ALA A 470 10.80 -17.58 8.35
N VAL A 471 11.17 -18.35 9.38
CA VAL A 471 11.08 -19.82 9.39
C VAL A 471 9.64 -20.30 9.23
N LEU A 472 8.69 -19.74 9.98
CA LEU A 472 7.27 -20.11 9.88
C LEU A 472 6.64 -19.71 8.56
N ARG A 473 7.01 -18.56 8.02
CA ARG A 473 6.59 -18.13 6.67
C ARG A 473 7.10 -19.09 5.60
N GLN A 474 8.35 -19.52 5.73
CA GLN A 474 8.91 -20.53 4.82
C GLN A 474 8.19 -21.89 4.96
N ALA A 475 7.79 -22.28 6.18
CA ALA A 475 6.99 -23.48 6.40
C ALA A 475 5.63 -23.43 5.71
N LEU A 476 4.95 -22.26 5.73
CA LEU A 476 3.69 -22.03 5.04
C LEU A 476 3.87 -22.15 3.52
N ILE A 477 4.90 -21.50 2.96
CA ILE A 477 5.18 -21.52 1.51
C ILE A 477 5.55 -22.93 1.01
N LEU A 478 6.26 -23.69 1.82
CA LEU A 478 6.55 -25.09 1.51
C LEU A 478 5.35 -26.01 1.70
N GLY A 479 4.24 -25.49 2.25
CA GLY A 479 3.04 -26.27 2.56
C GLY A 479 3.27 -27.32 3.63
N LEU A 480 4.12 -27.06 4.63
CA LEU A 480 4.41 -27.95 5.76
C LEU A 480 3.46 -27.71 6.93
N ILE A 481 2.88 -26.54 7.00
CA ILE A 481 1.86 -26.15 7.98
C ILE A 481 0.66 -25.57 7.25
N ASP A 482 -0.51 -25.79 7.83
CA ASP A 482 -1.76 -25.19 7.38
C ASP A 482 -2.10 -24.00 8.26
N LYS A 483 -2.65 -22.96 7.67
CA LYS A 483 -3.17 -21.78 8.38
C LYS A 483 -4.68 -21.75 8.24
N ASN A 484 -5.36 -21.95 9.37
CA ASN A 484 -6.82 -21.94 9.41
C ASN A 484 -7.35 -20.51 9.53
N ILE A 485 -7.74 -19.94 8.42
CA ILE A 485 -8.27 -18.57 8.33
C ILE A 485 -9.65 -18.47 9.02
N GLU A 486 -10.47 -19.53 9.01
CA GLU A 486 -11.78 -19.56 9.68
C GLU A 486 -11.68 -19.43 11.19
N ASN A 487 -10.57 -19.90 11.75
CA ASN A 487 -10.23 -19.75 13.15
C ASN A 487 -9.14 -18.67 13.35
N TYR A 488 -9.29 -17.54 12.66
CA TYR A 488 -8.46 -16.35 12.83
C TYR A 488 -6.94 -16.57 12.70
N GLY A 489 -6.52 -17.48 11.80
CA GLY A 489 -5.11 -17.70 11.50
C GLY A 489 -4.39 -18.66 12.42
N LEU A 490 -5.10 -19.59 13.05
CA LEU A 490 -4.48 -20.70 13.79
C LEU A 490 -3.64 -21.56 12.84
N ILE A 491 -2.50 -22.03 13.31
CA ILE A 491 -1.58 -22.85 12.53
C ILE A 491 -1.53 -24.29 13.05
N SER A 492 -1.33 -25.24 12.15
CA SER A 492 -1.18 -26.67 12.47
C SER A 492 -0.21 -27.36 11.53
N VAL A 493 0.47 -28.39 12.02
CA VAL A 493 1.33 -29.24 11.20
C VAL A 493 0.47 -30.17 10.37
N ASN A 494 0.70 -30.26 9.08
CA ASN A 494 0.01 -31.17 8.18
C ASN A 494 0.84 -32.43 7.87
N LYS A 495 0.29 -33.37 7.07
CA LYS A 495 0.98 -34.63 6.70
C LYS A 495 2.35 -34.41 6.07
N LYS A 496 2.52 -33.34 5.29
CA LYS A 496 3.79 -32.99 4.63
C LYS A 496 4.80 -32.47 5.67
N GLY A 497 4.33 -31.69 6.64
CA GLY A 497 5.13 -31.25 7.79
C GLY A 497 5.58 -32.41 8.68
N GLU A 498 4.73 -33.38 8.95
CA GLU A 498 5.13 -34.61 9.67
C GLU A 498 6.21 -35.39 8.90
N GLY A 499 6.08 -35.45 7.56
CA GLY A 499 7.12 -36.04 6.71
C GLY A 499 8.45 -35.30 6.82
N TYR A 500 8.41 -33.96 6.89
CA TYR A 500 9.62 -33.14 7.06
C TYR A 500 10.26 -33.36 8.45
N ILE A 501 9.48 -33.45 9.51
CA ILE A 501 10.00 -33.76 10.87
C ILE A 501 10.76 -35.08 10.84
N ALA A 502 10.21 -36.11 10.18
CA ALA A 502 10.82 -37.44 10.08
C ALA A 502 12.09 -37.45 9.23
N LEU A 503 12.08 -36.75 8.09
CA LEU A 503 13.22 -36.69 7.16
C LEU A 503 13.42 -35.25 6.65
N PRO A 504 14.16 -34.40 7.40
CA PRO A 504 14.38 -33.00 7.02
C PRO A 504 15.28 -32.87 5.78
N PHE A 505 14.79 -32.16 4.77
CA PHE A 505 15.60 -31.72 3.64
C PHE A 505 16.18 -30.30 3.88
N PRO A 506 17.23 -29.88 3.14
CA PRO A 506 17.80 -28.54 3.27
C PRO A 506 16.79 -27.44 2.98
N VAL A 507 16.67 -26.49 3.89
CA VAL A 507 15.85 -25.28 3.74
C VAL A 507 16.67 -24.09 4.19
N THR A 508 16.62 -23.02 3.40
CA THR A 508 17.24 -21.75 3.75
C THR A 508 16.18 -20.67 3.89
N VAL A 509 16.42 -19.73 4.81
CA VAL A 509 15.60 -18.53 4.98
C VAL A 509 16.47 -17.29 4.81
N THR A 510 15.85 -16.21 4.39
CA THR A 510 16.45 -14.88 4.43
C THR A 510 15.89 -14.14 5.65
N LEU A 511 16.73 -13.36 6.33
CA LEU A 511 16.27 -12.53 7.45
C LEU A 511 15.38 -11.40 6.93
N ASP A 512 14.34 -11.12 7.68
CA ASP A 512 13.41 -10.03 7.36
C ASP A 512 14.09 -8.66 7.44
N HIS A 513 13.50 -7.66 6.79
CA HIS A 513 13.94 -6.27 6.87
C HIS A 513 13.67 -5.71 8.26
N ASP A 514 14.57 -4.90 8.76
CA ASP A 514 14.41 -4.09 9.96
C ASP A 514 14.33 -2.61 9.58
N TYR A 515 13.15 -2.19 9.18
CA TYR A 515 12.94 -0.80 8.78
C TYR A 515 13.06 0.18 9.94
N ASP A 516 12.84 -0.24 11.19
CA ASP A 516 12.98 0.60 12.38
C ASP A 516 14.47 0.80 12.76
N GLU A 517 15.33 -0.21 12.58
CA GLU A 517 16.79 -0.06 12.72
C GLU A 517 17.37 0.72 11.54
N GLU A 518 16.90 0.48 10.32
CA GLU A 518 17.29 1.23 9.14
C GLU A 518 16.86 2.72 9.28
N GLU A 519 15.75 3.02 9.94
CA GLU A 519 15.31 4.38 10.28
C GLU A 519 16.24 5.02 11.31
N LYS A 520 16.56 4.33 12.41
CA LYS A 520 17.48 4.81 13.45
C LYS A 520 18.92 5.00 12.97
N GLU A 521 19.43 4.11 12.14
CA GLU A 521 20.73 4.27 11.49
C GLU A 521 20.77 5.47 10.55
N SER A 522 19.65 5.81 9.90
CA SER A 522 19.53 6.99 9.05
C SER A 522 19.35 8.29 9.84
N GLU A 523 18.75 8.25 11.03
CA GLU A 523 18.60 9.41 11.94
C GLU A 523 19.89 9.70 12.71
N SER A 524 20.68 8.68 13.07
CA SER A 524 21.99 8.86 13.75
C SER A 524 23.10 9.37 12.84
N VAL A 525 22.89 9.38 11.54
CA VAL A 525 23.74 10.01 10.54
C VAL A 525 22.98 11.26 10.08
N ALA A 526 23.50 12.45 10.42
CA ALA A 526 23.01 13.74 9.90
C ALA A 526 22.66 13.63 8.40
N PRO A 527 21.75 14.45 7.79
CA PRO A 527 21.11 14.18 6.53
C PRO A 527 22.09 13.90 5.40
N MET A 528 22.51 12.66 5.30
CA MET A 528 23.34 12.15 4.23
C MET A 528 22.45 11.31 3.32
N GLY A 529 22.26 11.80 2.12
CA GLY A 529 21.62 11.05 1.05
C GLY A 529 22.32 9.72 0.81
N LYS A 530 21.94 8.67 1.52
CA LYS A 530 22.29 7.28 1.19
C LYS A 530 21.17 6.69 0.35
N GLY A 531 21.38 6.66 -0.97
CA GLY A 531 20.43 6.07 -1.91
C GLY A 531 20.97 5.94 -3.34
N GLY A 532 22.28 6.08 -3.55
CA GLY A 532 22.91 5.66 -4.81
C GLY A 532 24.10 4.78 -4.47
N ALA A 533 24.28 3.65 -5.15
CA ALA A 533 25.59 3.02 -5.22
C ALA A 533 26.59 4.12 -5.62
N ALA A 534 27.72 4.22 -4.91
CA ALA A 534 28.77 5.17 -5.28
C ALA A 534 29.08 4.96 -6.77
N ASP A 535 29.13 6.05 -7.52
CA ASP A 535 29.52 6.01 -8.93
C ASP A 535 30.95 5.49 -9.03
N GLU A 536 31.07 4.22 -9.41
CA GLU A 536 32.37 3.51 -9.44
C GLU A 536 33.37 4.16 -10.40
N GLU A 537 32.87 4.72 -11.50
CA GLU A 537 33.68 5.43 -12.48
C GLU A 537 34.21 6.72 -11.87
N LEU A 538 33.34 7.55 -11.31
CA LEU A 538 33.73 8.80 -10.62
C LEU A 538 34.64 8.51 -9.43
N PHE A 539 34.33 7.50 -8.63
CA PHE A 539 35.15 7.12 -7.47
C PHE A 539 36.58 6.74 -7.89
N SER A 540 36.75 5.99 -8.99
CA SER A 540 38.05 5.67 -9.54
C SER A 540 38.82 6.92 -10.00
N MET A 541 38.14 7.84 -10.69
CA MET A 541 38.71 9.12 -11.11
C MET A 541 39.17 9.99 -9.93
N LEU A 542 38.35 10.04 -8.86
CA LEU A 542 38.67 10.75 -7.63
C LEU A 542 39.90 10.17 -6.91
N LYS A 543 40.06 8.83 -6.90
CA LYS A 543 41.25 8.16 -6.36
C LYS A 543 42.52 8.52 -7.13
N ASP A 544 42.45 8.59 -8.43
CA ASP A 544 43.60 8.93 -9.26
C ASP A 544 43.95 10.43 -9.12
N LEU A 545 42.93 11.31 -9.06
CA LEU A 545 43.15 12.72 -8.75
C LEU A 545 43.77 12.90 -7.37
N ARG A 546 43.32 12.17 -6.35
CA ARG A 546 43.91 12.19 -5.01
C ARG A 546 45.41 11.86 -5.02
N LYS A 547 45.82 10.82 -5.76
CA LYS A 547 47.24 10.46 -5.91
C LYS A 547 48.05 11.59 -6.53
N LYS A 548 47.49 12.25 -7.56
CA LYS A 548 48.11 13.38 -8.23
C LYS A 548 48.30 14.57 -7.28
N VAL A 549 47.22 14.96 -6.59
CA VAL A 549 47.23 16.09 -5.62
C VAL A 549 48.19 15.79 -4.46
N ALA A 550 48.18 14.56 -3.93
CA ALA A 550 49.07 14.12 -2.88
C ALA A 550 50.55 14.27 -3.28
N LYS A 551 50.90 13.86 -4.53
CA LYS A 551 52.25 14.00 -5.07
C LYS A 551 52.67 15.48 -5.24
N GLN A 552 51.74 16.37 -5.64
CA GLN A 552 51.99 17.80 -5.80
C GLN A 552 52.30 18.46 -4.44
N HIS A 553 51.64 18.01 -3.38
CA HIS A 553 51.81 18.55 -2.04
C HIS A 553 52.86 17.82 -1.17
N GLY A 554 53.46 16.73 -1.70
CA GLY A 554 54.41 15.92 -0.94
C GLY A 554 53.78 15.20 0.27
N LEU A 555 52.52 14.87 0.20
CA LEU A 555 51.73 14.28 1.29
C LEU A 555 51.25 12.86 0.92
N PRO A 556 51.06 11.97 1.92
CA PRO A 556 50.38 10.69 1.66
C PRO A 556 48.94 10.91 1.17
N PRO A 557 48.39 10.08 0.22
CA PRO A 557 47.08 10.28 -0.35
C PRO A 557 45.92 10.37 0.68
N PHE A 558 45.97 9.57 1.73
CA PHE A 558 44.92 9.56 2.78
C PHE A 558 44.85 10.86 3.59
N VAL A 559 45.92 11.69 3.56
CA VAL A 559 45.95 13.02 4.23
C VAL A 559 45.13 14.04 3.46
N ILE A 560 45.05 13.91 2.14
CA ILE A 560 44.22 14.74 1.26
C ILE A 560 42.76 14.47 1.61
N PHE A 561 42.24 13.30 1.20
CA PHE A 561 40.92 12.81 1.56
C PHE A 561 40.98 11.29 1.79
N GLN A 562 40.19 10.80 2.75
CA GLN A 562 40.07 9.36 3.01
C GLN A 562 39.08 8.73 2.04
N ASP A 563 39.11 7.40 1.91
CA ASP A 563 38.19 6.67 1.00
C ASP A 563 36.71 6.97 1.27
N PRO A 564 36.23 7.03 2.55
CA PRO A 564 34.83 7.41 2.82
C PRO A 564 34.48 8.82 2.31
N SER A 565 35.43 9.75 2.29
CA SER A 565 35.18 11.10 1.74
C SER A 565 35.04 11.06 0.21
N LEU A 566 35.83 10.22 -0.48
CA LEU A 566 35.74 10.06 -1.94
C LEU A 566 34.46 9.29 -2.34
N GLU A 567 34.05 8.31 -1.54
CA GLU A 567 32.78 7.60 -1.72
C GLU A 567 31.60 8.57 -1.59
N ASP A 568 31.63 9.41 -0.57
CA ASP A 568 30.61 10.42 -0.36
C ASP A 568 30.57 11.49 -1.48
N MET A 569 31.75 11.89 -1.99
CA MET A 569 31.83 12.75 -3.19
C MET A 569 31.23 12.07 -4.43
N ALA A 570 31.42 10.77 -4.61
CA ALA A 570 30.87 10.00 -5.73
C ALA A 570 29.37 9.74 -5.60
N VAL A 571 28.78 9.96 -4.44
CA VAL A 571 27.34 9.89 -4.19
C VAL A 571 26.68 11.27 -4.29
N GLN A 572 27.31 12.31 -3.73
CA GLN A 572 26.71 13.63 -3.61
C GLN A 572 27.05 14.58 -4.75
N TYR A 573 28.10 14.30 -5.51
CA TYR A 573 28.58 15.11 -6.64
C TYR A 573 28.76 16.61 -6.29
N PRO A 574 29.57 17.00 -5.28
CA PRO A 574 29.74 18.39 -4.89
C PRO A 574 30.43 19.20 -6.00
N ILE A 575 29.79 20.27 -6.49
CA ILE A 575 30.30 21.16 -7.55
C ILE A 575 30.55 22.58 -7.08
N THR A 576 30.23 22.86 -5.80
CA THR A 576 30.57 24.15 -5.13
C THR A 576 31.41 23.91 -3.90
N PHE A 577 31.99 25.00 -3.42
CA PHE A 577 32.82 24.97 -2.20
C PHE A 577 31.96 24.65 -0.96
N GLU A 578 30.77 25.18 -0.88
CA GLU A 578 29.81 24.94 0.20
C GLU A 578 29.38 23.46 0.23
N GLU A 579 29.08 22.88 -0.92
CA GLU A 579 28.74 21.46 -1.02
C GLU A 579 29.91 20.56 -0.63
N MET A 580 31.16 20.94 -1.00
CA MET A 580 32.33 20.18 -0.65
C MET A 580 32.59 20.15 0.88
N GLN A 581 32.18 21.18 1.62
CA GLN A 581 32.27 21.20 3.08
C GLN A 581 31.31 20.24 3.79
N ASN A 582 30.22 19.87 3.11
CA ASN A 582 29.23 18.95 3.65
C ASN A 582 29.62 17.48 3.43
N ILE A 583 30.72 17.20 2.73
CA ILE A 583 31.22 15.86 2.50
C ILE A 583 31.83 15.29 3.77
N THR A 584 31.55 14.06 4.08
CA THR A 584 32.06 13.33 5.25
C THR A 584 33.60 13.42 5.34
N GLY A 585 34.10 13.91 6.45
CA GLY A 585 35.55 14.05 6.68
C GLY A 585 36.21 15.21 5.95
N VAL A 586 35.44 16.11 5.31
CA VAL A 586 35.94 17.29 4.59
C VAL A 586 35.55 18.57 5.35
N GLY A 587 36.36 18.99 6.30
CA GLY A 587 36.17 20.28 6.97
C GLY A 587 36.62 21.48 6.10
N VAL A 588 36.19 22.69 6.50
CA VAL A 588 36.46 23.97 5.80
C VAL A 588 37.94 24.13 5.39
N GLY A 589 38.89 23.74 6.27
CA GLY A 589 40.32 23.81 5.99
C GLY A 589 40.76 22.89 4.84
N LYS A 590 40.31 21.66 4.82
CA LYS A 590 40.62 20.69 3.74
C LYS A 590 39.93 21.06 2.42
N ALA A 591 38.69 21.52 2.47
CA ALA A 591 37.98 21.99 1.30
C ALA A 591 38.70 23.16 0.64
N ARG A 592 39.18 24.15 1.42
CA ARG A 592 39.98 25.29 0.90
C ARG A 592 41.30 24.88 0.32
N LYS A 593 41.97 23.92 0.95
CA LYS A 593 43.33 23.56 0.59
C LYS A 593 43.41 22.62 -0.60
N PHE A 594 42.48 21.69 -0.72
CA PHE A 594 42.55 20.61 -1.68
C PHE A 594 41.27 20.46 -2.56
N GLY A 595 40.13 21.08 -2.17
CA GLY A 595 38.84 20.83 -2.76
C GLY A 595 38.68 21.31 -4.21
N GLU A 596 39.40 22.38 -4.62
CA GLU A 596 39.20 23.02 -5.91
C GLU A 596 39.36 22.08 -7.12
N GLU A 597 40.40 21.25 -7.13
CA GLU A 597 40.64 20.31 -8.24
C GLU A 597 39.57 19.22 -8.28
N PHE A 598 39.10 18.76 -7.11
CA PHE A 598 38.01 17.76 -7.01
C PHE A 598 36.67 18.34 -7.46
N ILE A 599 36.32 19.55 -7.02
CA ILE A 599 35.13 20.27 -7.46
C ILE A 599 35.11 20.40 -8.99
N ARG A 600 36.25 20.79 -9.60
CA ARG A 600 36.39 20.95 -11.04
C ARG A 600 36.20 19.63 -11.79
N LEU A 601 36.78 18.54 -11.30
CA LEU A 601 36.60 17.19 -11.86
C LEU A 601 35.15 16.73 -11.80
N ILE A 602 34.54 16.83 -10.61
CA ILE A 602 33.13 16.42 -10.40
C ILE A 602 32.18 17.23 -11.24
N LYS A 603 32.39 18.55 -11.34
CA LYS A 603 31.57 19.44 -12.16
C LYS A 603 31.63 19.06 -13.64
N ALA A 604 32.81 18.82 -14.20
CA ALA A 604 32.99 18.37 -15.58
C ALA A 604 32.32 16.99 -15.81
N TYR A 605 32.44 16.06 -14.86
CA TYR A 605 31.82 14.75 -14.93
C TYR A 605 30.31 14.82 -14.93
N VAL A 606 29.73 15.65 -14.06
CA VAL A 606 28.28 15.88 -13.95
C VAL A 606 27.73 16.48 -15.25
N GLU A 607 28.43 17.46 -15.83
CA GLU A 607 28.05 18.10 -17.10
C GLU A 607 28.16 17.11 -18.29
N GLU A 608 29.22 16.31 -18.36
CA GLU A 608 29.42 15.34 -19.44
C GLU A 608 28.39 14.20 -19.42
N LYS A 609 28.02 13.70 -18.24
CA LYS A 609 27.09 12.57 -18.06
C LYS A 609 25.65 13.04 -17.87
N GLU A 610 25.36 14.33 -17.93
CA GLU A 610 24.02 14.92 -17.69
C GLU A 610 23.40 14.45 -16.35
N ILE A 611 24.21 14.34 -15.29
CA ILE A 611 23.79 13.82 -13.98
C ILE A 611 22.92 14.87 -13.27
N ILE A 612 21.70 14.47 -12.89
CA ILE A 612 20.86 15.25 -11.98
C ILE A 612 21.31 14.93 -10.55
N ARG A 613 21.98 15.90 -9.90
CA ARG A 613 22.55 15.69 -8.56
C ARG A 613 21.47 15.75 -7.48
N PRO A 614 21.66 15.05 -6.33
CA PRO A 614 20.74 15.14 -5.19
C PRO A 614 20.47 16.58 -4.72
N GLN A 615 21.47 17.46 -4.83
CA GLN A 615 21.40 18.86 -4.37
C GLN A 615 20.75 19.82 -5.38
N ASP A 616 20.63 19.44 -6.67
CA ASP A 616 19.91 20.23 -7.67
C ASP A 616 18.39 20.16 -7.50
N MET A 617 17.91 19.25 -6.69
CA MET A 617 16.50 19.11 -6.32
C MET A 617 16.16 19.91 -5.07
N ILE A 618 16.04 21.23 -5.20
CA ILE A 618 15.43 22.05 -4.15
C ILE A 618 13.94 21.71 -4.12
N VAL A 619 13.50 20.93 -3.16
CA VAL A 619 12.07 20.72 -2.86
C VAL A 619 11.56 22.03 -2.26
N LYS A 620 10.73 22.75 -3.02
CA LYS A 620 10.05 23.94 -2.52
C LYS A 620 9.03 23.49 -1.48
N GLY A 621 9.26 23.83 -0.20
CA GLY A 621 8.26 23.68 0.83
C GLY A 621 7.07 24.59 0.51
N VAL A 622 5.85 24.08 0.61
CA VAL A 622 4.66 24.92 0.63
C VAL A 622 4.69 25.62 1.99
N ALA A 623 4.78 26.95 2.00
CA ALA A 623 4.51 27.69 3.21
C ALA A 623 3.08 27.33 3.63
N SER A 624 2.97 26.52 4.67
CA SER A 624 1.67 26.09 5.20
C SER A 624 0.83 27.35 5.46
N LYS A 625 -0.18 27.58 4.66
CA LYS A 625 -1.26 28.53 4.95
C LYS A 625 -2.13 27.91 6.04
N SER A 626 -1.50 27.57 7.14
CA SER A 626 -2.19 26.91 8.23
C SER A 626 -3.04 27.96 8.96
N GLY A 627 -4.29 28.07 8.56
CA GLY A 627 -5.32 28.69 9.40
C GLY A 627 -5.32 28.08 10.80
N ASN A 628 -4.81 26.86 10.97
CA ASN A 628 -4.60 26.20 12.25
C ASN A 628 -3.48 26.86 13.05
N LYS A 629 -2.29 27.12 12.45
CA LYS A 629 -1.17 27.76 13.14
C LYS A 629 -1.57 29.15 13.68
N ILE A 630 -2.20 29.97 12.84
CA ILE A 630 -2.68 31.30 13.27
C ILE A 630 -3.75 31.16 14.37
N PHE A 631 -4.66 30.21 14.25
CA PHE A 631 -5.69 29.96 15.25
C PHE A 631 -5.06 29.48 16.57
N ILE A 632 -4.13 28.51 16.54
CA ILE A 632 -3.42 28.01 17.73
C ILE A 632 -2.67 29.15 18.43
N ILE A 633 -1.90 29.95 17.69
CA ILE A 633 -1.18 31.11 18.24
C ILE A 633 -2.17 32.08 18.93
N GLN A 634 -3.24 32.47 18.24
CA GLN A 634 -4.23 33.38 18.79
C GLN A 634 -4.99 32.80 19.98
N SER A 635 -5.22 31.48 20.01
CA SER A 635 -5.91 30.81 21.12
C SER A 635 -4.99 30.71 22.34
N ILE A 636 -3.71 30.44 22.17
CA ILE A 636 -2.70 30.45 23.24
C ILE A 636 -2.53 31.88 23.78
N ASP A 637 -2.46 32.89 22.93
CA ASP A 637 -2.42 34.30 23.36
C ASP A 637 -3.65 34.72 24.19
N ARG A 638 -4.81 34.11 23.93
CA ARG A 638 -6.05 34.29 24.71
C ARG A 638 -6.14 33.38 25.92
N LYS A 639 -5.11 32.59 26.19
CA LYS A 639 -5.04 31.61 27.29
C LYS A 639 -6.18 30.62 27.29
N MET A 640 -6.57 30.13 26.11
CA MET A 640 -7.56 29.06 25.96
C MET A 640 -6.96 27.72 26.41
N ASP A 641 -7.81 26.88 26.98
CA ASP A 641 -7.44 25.52 27.35
C ASP A 641 -7.03 24.69 26.10
N PHE A 642 -6.01 23.82 26.23
CA PHE A 642 -5.48 23.05 25.09
C PHE A 642 -6.48 22.02 24.58
N GLU A 643 -7.32 21.44 25.43
CA GLU A 643 -8.37 20.53 25.00
C GLU A 643 -9.43 21.25 24.15
N ASP A 644 -9.75 22.51 24.51
CA ASP A 644 -10.69 23.33 23.73
C ASP A 644 -10.08 23.76 22.40
N ILE A 645 -8.77 24.05 22.35
CA ILE A 645 -8.05 24.35 21.11
C ILE A 645 -8.04 23.11 20.19
N ALA A 646 -7.73 21.94 20.72
CA ALA A 646 -7.72 20.67 20.00
C ALA A 646 -9.11 20.35 19.42
N ARG A 647 -10.15 20.44 20.26
CA ARG A 647 -11.55 20.19 19.86
C ARG A 647 -12.03 21.17 18.79
N ALA A 648 -11.65 22.45 18.86
CA ALA A 648 -12.04 23.47 17.87
C ALA A 648 -11.44 23.22 16.48
N LYS A 649 -10.39 22.39 16.39
CA LYS A 649 -9.68 22.05 15.14
C LYS A 649 -9.76 20.58 14.75
N ASP A 650 -10.57 19.81 15.48
CA ASP A 650 -10.72 18.37 15.27
C ASP A 650 -9.35 17.63 15.33
N LEU A 651 -8.49 18.07 16.27
CA LEU A 651 -7.19 17.48 16.57
C LEU A 651 -7.29 16.65 17.86
N ASP A 652 -6.50 15.62 17.98
CA ASP A 652 -6.23 15.03 19.28
C ASP A 652 -5.13 15.83 20.02
N PHE A 653 -4.92 15.53 21.30
CA PHE A 653 -3.99 16.30 22.13
C PHE A 653 -2.52 16.17 21.64
N ASP A 654 -2.15 14.99 21.18
CA ASP A 654 -0.82 14.71 20.63
C ASP A 654 -0.58 15.45 19.30
N GLU A 655 -1.59 15.49 18.43
CA GLU A 655 -1.57 16.27 17.20
C GLU A 655 -1.46 17.78 17.48
N LEU A 656 -2.15 18.28 18.51
CA LEU A 656 -2.04 19.69 18.94
C LEU A 656 -0.63 20.00 19.43
N LEU A 657 -0.03 19.15 20.28
CA LEU A 657 1.34 19.33 20.76
C LEU A 657 2.34 19.36 19.59
N THR A 658 2.16 18.47 18.62
CA THR A 658 2.98 18.41 17.41
C THR A 658 2.88 19.71 16.58
N GLU A 659 1.69 20.28 16.43
CA GLU A 659 1.51 21.56 15.75
C GLU A 659 2.16 22.72 16.54
N ILE A 660 2.05 22.73 17.88
CA ILE A 660 2.68 23.73 18.73
C ILE A 660 4.21 23.65 18.65
N GLU A 661 4.78 22.44 18.72
CA GLU A 661 6.22 22.20 18.51
C GLU A 661 6.68 22.72 17.15
N GLY A 662 5.91 22.45 16.09
CA GLY A 662 6.20 22.95 14.74
C GLY A 662 6.13 24.49 14.63
N ILE A 663 5.29 25.15 15.43
CA ILE A 663 5.21 26.63 15.50
C ILE A 663 6.45 27.21 16.22
N VAL A 664 6.84 26.60 17.35
CA VAL A 664 7.99 27.02 18.13
C VAL A 664 9.31 26.77 17.38
N ASN A 665 9.47 25.61 16.76
CA ASN A 665 10.64 25.30 15.94
C ASN A 665 10.78 26.20 14.70
N ALA A 666 9.68 26.82 14.25
CA ALA A 666 9.71 27.85 13.20
C ALA A 666 10.09 29.25 13.72
N GLY A 667 10.47 29.38 15.00
CA GLY A 667 10.92 30.65 15.60
C GLY A 667 9.80 31.51 16.21
N THR A 668 8.61 30.96 16.43
CA THR A 668 7.51 31.71 17.07
C THR A 668 7.48 31.45 18.57
N LYS A 669 7.59 32.50 19.38
CA LYS A 669 7.47 32.39 20.84
C LYS A 669 6.01 32.25 21.24
N LEU A 670 5.73 31.27 22.08
CA LEU A 670 4.40 31.02 22.67
C LEU A 670 4.50 31.01 24.20
N ASP A 671 3.60 31.68 24.89
CA ASP A 671 3.52 31.60 26.35
C ASP A 671 2.47 30.57 26.77
N ILE A 672 2.95 29.35 27.04
CA ILE A 672 2.13 28.25 27.53
C ILE A 672 2.19 28.06 29.05
N SER A 673 2.79 29.00 29.79
CA SER A 673 3.00 28.90 31.23
C SER A 673 1.69 28.79 32.02
N TYR A 674 0.60 29.36 31.49
CA TYR A 674 -0.72 29.27 32.12
C TYR A 674 -1.24 27.83 32.12
N TYR A 675 -1.05 27.11 31.00
CA TYR A 675 -1.52 25.74 30.83
C TYR A 675 -0.65 24.77 31.66
N LEU A 676 0.68 24.96 31.65
CA LEU A 676 1.61 24.14 32.43
C LEU A 676 1.26 24.13 33.92
N LYS A 677 0.90 25.29 34.50
CA LYS A 677 0.53 25.42 35.92
C LYS A 677 -0.78 24.72 36.30
N GLU A 678 -1.65 24.50 35.32
CA GLU A 678 -2.89 23.73 35.49
C GLU A 678 -2.68 22.24 35.23
N PHE A 679 -1.74 21.91 34.37
CA PHE A 679 -1.51 20.53 33.91
C PHE A 679 -0.60 19.71 34.83
N MET A 680 0.41 20.35 35.49
CA MET A 680 1.37 19.65 36.36
C MET A 680 1.88 20.54 37.51
N ASP A 681 2.46 19.90 38.53
CA ASP A 681 3.05 20.56 39.68
C ASP A 681 4.28 21.38 39.31
N GLU A 682 4.48 22.54 40.03
CA GLU A 682 5.62 23.44 39.77
C GLU A 682 6.98 22.74 39.94
N ASP A 683 7.10 21.82 40.91
CA ASP A 683 8.34 21.08 41.15
C ASP A 683 8.70 20.22 39.92
N LYS A 684 7.74 19.53 39.30
CA LYS A 684 7.95 18.75 38.07
C LYS A 684 8.36 19.64 36.88
N ILE A 685 7.74 20.83 36.76
CA ILE A 685 8.11 21.78 35.71
C ILE A 685 9.57 22.21 35.88
N GLU A 686 9.99 22.49 37.12
CA GLU A 686 11.37 22.92 37.41
C GLU A 686 12.38 21.81 37.15
N ASP A 687 12.10 20.57 37.55
CA ASP A 687 12.96 19.41 37.33
C ASP A 687 13.20 19.13 35.85
N ILE A 688 12.14 19.07 35.05
CA ILE A 688 12.26 18.83 33.60
C ILE A 688 12.94 20.01 32.89
N TYR A 689 12.65 21.24 33.35
CA TYR A 689 13.27 22.45 32.79
C TYR A 689 14.76 22.49 33.07
N LEU A 690 15.18 22.15 34.30
CA LEU A 690 16.58 22.07 34.68
C LEU A 690 17.34 20.98 33.90
N TYR A 691 16.71 19.83 33.69
CA TYR A 691 17.27 18.78 32.83
C TYR A 691 17.61 19.33 31.43
N PHE A 692 16.68 20.00 30.74
CA PHE A 692 16.94 20.57 29.41
C PHE A 692 17.98 21.69 29.46
N LYS A 693 18.12 22.37 30.55
CA LYS A 693 19.05 23.50 30.71
C LYS A 693 20.46 23.07 31.06
N GLU A 694 20.65 22.04 31.89
CA GLU A 694 21.93 21.73 32.52
C GLU A 694 22.51 20.36 32.10
N ASP A 695 21.64 19.36 31.86
CA ASP A 695 22.04 17.96 31.68
C ASP A 695 21.83 17.42 30.26
N ALA A 696 20.88 17.97 29.52
CA ALA A 696 20.54 17.45 28.18
C ALA A 696 21.67 17.77 27.16
N GLU A 697 22.19 16.73 26.52
CA GLU A 697 23.13 16.86 25.40
C GLU A 697 22.43 17.19 24.07
N SER A 698 21.13 16.97 23.99
CA SER A 698 20.28 17.23 22.82
C SER A 698 18.85 17.55 23.24
N ASP A 699 18.01 18.02 22.32
CA ASP A 699 16.56 18.22 22.52
C ASP A 699 15.73 16.96 22.28
N SER A 700 16.36 15.77 22.23
CA SER A 700 15.70 14.49 22.00
C SER A 700 14.71 14.16 23.11
N LEU A 701 13.47 13.88 22.72
CA LEU A 701 12.41 13.48 23.64
C LEU A 701 12.70 12.09 24.25
N ASP A 702 13.17 11.15 23.44
CA ASP A 702 13.49 9.79 23.88
C ASP A 702 14.62 9.77 24.93
N ALA A 703 15.66 10.59 24.73
CA ALA A 703 16.74 10.73 25.68
C ALA A 703 16.24 11.34 27.01
N ALA A 704 15.34 12.33 26.95
CA ALA A 704 14.76 12.94 28.13
C ALA A 704 13.87 11.95 28.91
N ILE A 705 13.08 11.12 28.21
CA ILE A 705 12.25 10.08 28.83
C ILE A 705 13.12 9.01 29.51
N GLU A 706 14.21 8.61 28.87
CA GLU A 706 15.12 7.60 29.43
C GLU A 706 15.83 8.10 30.70
N GLU A 707 16.22 9.36 30.74
CA GLU A 707 17.02 9.93 31.83
C GLU A 707 16.17 10.45 33.02
N LEU A 708 15.01 11.07 32.73
CA LEU A 708 14.08 11.52 33.75
C LEU A 708 13.29 10.35 34.41
N GLY A 709 13.13 9.23 33.69
CA GLY A 709 12.53 8.01 34.21
C GLY A 709 10.99 8.04 34.26
N ALA A 710 10.42 7.01 34.91
CA ALA A 710 8.98 6.73 34.88
C ALA A 710 8.09 7.68 35.73
N ASP A 711 8.70 8.64 36.44
CA ASP A 711 7.96 9.59 37.28
C ASP A 711 7.36 10.77 36.47
N TYR A 712 7.74 10.86 35.17
CA TYR A 712 7.29 11.91 34.24
C TYR A 712 6.66 11.28 32.98
N THR A 713 5.51 11.82 32.56
CA THR A 713 4.86 11.37 31.32
C THR A 713 5.49 12.02 30.09
N GLU A 714 5.30 11.42 28.93
CA GLU A 714 5.77 11.98 27.65
C GLU A 714 5.19 13.37 27.40
N GLU A 715 3.90 13.56 27.68
CA GLU A 715 3.22 14.84 27.52
C GLU A 715 3.79 15.91 28.46
N GLU A 716 4.10 15.55 29.73
CA GLU A 716 4.74 16.48 30.69
C GLU A 716 6.09 16.96 30.17
N ILE A 717 6.93 16.03 29.68
CA ILE A 717 8.25 16.36 29.14
C ILE A 717 8.15 17.22 27.88
N ARG A 718 7.22 16.90 26.95
CA ARG A 718 7.00 17.69 25.72
C ARG A 718 6.55 19.11 26.02
N LEU A 719 5.61 19.30 26.93
CA LEU A 719 5.13 20.62 27.31
C LEU A 719 6.23 21.50 27.92
N VAL A 720 7.04 20.96 28.81
CA VAL A 720 8.16 21.72 29.39
C VAL A 720 9.27 21.97 28.38
N ARG A 721 9.54 21.04 27.47
CA ARG A 721 10.46 21.23 26.34
C ARG A 721 9.99 22.40 25.44
N ILE A 722 8.70 22.47 25.10
CA ILE A 722 8.12 23.57 24.33
C ILE A 722 8.39 24.91 25.05
N LYS A 723 8.13 24.98 26.38
CA LYS A 723 8.41 26.17 27.17
C LYS A 723 9.90 26.54 27.14
N PHE A 724 10.79 25.57 27.35
CA PHE A 724 12.25 25.76 27.31
C PHE A 724 12.69 26.32 25.96
N MET A 725 12.23 25.74 24.84
CA MET A 725 12.56 26.20 23.49
C MET A 725 12.04 27.61 23.23
N CYS A 726 10.87 27.98 23.74
CA CYS A 726 10.33 29.35 23.63
C CYS A 726 11.15 30.38 24.41
N GLU A 727 11.73 30.00 25.56
CA GLU A 727 12.48 30.92 26.43
C GLU A 727 13.94 31.02 26.04
N GLN A 728 14.59 29.90 25.62
CA GLN A 728 16.03 29.82 25.39
C GLN A 728 16.43 29.66 23.91
N GLY A 729 15.55 29.08 23.08
CA GLY A 729 15.88 28.73 21.70
C GLY A 729 15.47 29.76 20.65
N ASN A 730 14.60 30.73 20.99
CA ASN A 730 14.03 31.70 20.04
C ASN A 730 14.28 33.16 20.43
#